data_88bc17f3763fb3d8e66bb2fa4ae13ef9
#
_entry.id   88bc17f3763fb3d8e66bb2fa4ae13ef9
#
_cell.length_a   1.000
_cell.length_b   1.000
_cell.length_c   1.000
_cell.angle_alpha   90.00
_cell.angle_beta   90.00
_cell.angle_gamma   90.00
#
_symmetry.space_group_name_H-M   'P 1'
#
loop_
_entity.id
_entity.type
_entity.pdbx_description
1 polymer ?
#
loop_
_entity_poly.entity_id
_entity_poly.type
_entity_poly.pdbx_seq_one_letter_code
_entity_poly.pdbx_strand_id
1 'polypeptide(L)'
;MPVQKKVIKKTALAPTVLIAGGAGFIGSHLAETLLLKDARVIVLDNFKTGKHNYVDHLLTNPKFALFDVDISKGLPDEIGSVDYVFHLAGLESYIFSKSDVNLDALLTNALGTKNLLDLAAKSPAKFVLTSTIDVYQGMLSPVDLNKYFGGTNEEEKKYSLTEAKRYAEALVWEYFKKNTVDVRIVRVPEVYGPKMDFEAAGNLGSMLNDLINKKNLTVYGDGSDKQYYLFVSDVVSGLIKSLFSSNTEGKIFNLVGGEPFSNLEAAYLLKSLADGDIDIEFKAEPSSFKFFEIKSPDRENLTLIKWESKIPFRTGLIKTLTSFGYNVNENTFKPAKLIEEKIRARVSVDSLVPIQDRTIKEDKQEITSLVEAKEEPVSDGQSKPQERKNPLLKLNFPRISLGLNNKVLIPISVILSFILIFIILPVGQTYFTVKEAVKALEQIPALVTQLDSEASKNKANEAYVSFSKAQNSFSKVRWIFNILGRNEQHDSLNGLLSSASYFSKSAYNLSKAANPFNQIWETIKPNSDKYLKNDDFDQAKVNIEIAKNNLQLALANIKNTNIDALPDNLTKNVLEYEKIINNLSEGLDLLLSATESVPDLLGSVEVKKYLILFQNSNEMRPTGGFIGSYAVLELEKGKIKSLTIDDVYNPDGQLDVRNIKVAPPKQIEDFLKETRFYIRNANWNPDFPRSAQDIDNLFYRLNGDHFDGVLGVDLAFVQSLLKVTGPMFLAAYNEEITADNLYEKTQFHSEFNYKDGSDQKRSFLTILGSKLLESVFALSKEKMSDLFSNMHKSLNEKHLLVHLFNSPFAAVLSNGNWDGSLVKTEGDYLYIVNANLGGTKSNYFVENKMKYEVSSLTRDGLLRGEVTLEYIHNGTEDAWPGGPYTNYVRVLTQAGTKLTGARVFYSDEPEKDTFKDIIISKEGIYNSFETSFKLETGKKLKLVINFDLSNQSGINRENMEYKLYWQKQPGTLSDSMEFAFNPPFGLSLDPLVSSVFIDGEKGVYSDKLTTDRSFYVKLK
;
A
#
# COMPACT_ATOMS: atom_id res chain seq x y z
N MET A 1 -54.96 -13.58 -12.34
CA MET A 1 -56.03 -13.20 -11.38
C MET A 1 -56.39 -11.75 -11.68
N PRO A 2 -57.64 -11.34 -11.72
CA PRO A 2 -58.03 -9.97 -12.03
C PRO A 2 -57.59 -9.04 -10.90
N VAL A 3 -56.85 -8.00 -11.28
CA VAL A 3 -56.40 -6.93 -10.36
C VAL A 3 -57.61 -6.24 -9.77
N GLN A 4 -57.79 -6.30 -8.45
CA GLN A 4 -58.90 -5.62 -7.75
C GLN A 4 -58.73 -4.11 -7.90
N LYS A 5 -59.65 -3.46 -8.56
CA LYS A 5 -59.82 -2.00 -8.62
C LYS A 5 -60.17 -1.47 -7.21
N LYS A 6 -59.15 -0.94 -6.51
CA LYS A 6 -59.33 -0.27 -5.24
C LYS A 6 -59.28 1.24 -5.47
N VAL A 7 -60.45 1.88 -5.41
CA VAL A 7 -60.61 3.35 -5.40
C VAL A 7 -59.95 3.88 -4.13
N ILE A 8 -58.96 4.72 -4.30
CA ILE A 8 -58.15 5.25 -3.21
C ILE A 8 -58.73 6.58 -2.74
N LYS A 9 -59.30 6.60 -1.52
CA LYS A 9 -59.73 7.84 -0.85
C LYS A 9 -58.53 8.62 -0.32
N LYS A 10 -58.43 9.91 -0.70
CA LYS A 10 -57.40 10.84 -0.25
C LYS A 10 -57.52 11.08 1.27
N THR A 11 -56.62 10.61 2.09
CA THR A 11 -56.47 11.00 3.48
C THR A 11 -55.53 12.20 3.54
N ALA A 12 -55.91 13.24 4.25
CA ALA A 12 -55.46 14.63 4.09
C ALA A 12 -54.01 14.97 4.55
N LEU A 13 -53.12 14.01 4.81
CA LEU A 13 -51.79 14.30 5.43
C LEU A 13 -50.57 13.61 4.82
N ALA A 14 -50.69 12.65 3.94
CA ALA A 14 -49.51 11.96 3.36
C ALA A 14 -49.29 12.38 1.89
N PRO A 15 -48.07 12.78 1.48
CA PRO A 15 -47.80 13.15 0.08
C PRO A 15 -47.98 11.95 -0.85
N THR A 16 -48.54 12.17 -2.03
CA THR A 16 -48.72 11.16 -3.07
C THR A 16 -47.60 11.25 -4.07
N VAL A 17 -46.79 10.19 -4.13
CA VAL A 17 -45.60 10.07 -4.99
C VAL A 17 -45.87 9.07 -6.09
N LEU A 18 -45.71 9.46 -7.33
CA LEU A 18 -45.75 8.57 -8.49
C LEU A 18 -44.32 8.22 -8.91
N ILE A 19 -44.09 6.92 -9.15
CA ILE A 19 -42.84 6.39 -9.64
C ILE A 19 -43.08 5.63 -10.93
N ALA A 20 -42.68 6.19 -12.06
CA ALA A 20 -42.68 5.48 -13.34
C ALA A 20 -41.38 4.64 -13.44
N GLY A 21 -41.53 3.33 -13.73
CA GLY A 21 -40.41 2.36 -13.64
C GLY A 21 -40.19 1.87 -12.18
N GLY A 22 -41.24 1.89 -11.35
CA GLY A 22 -41.13 1.58 -9.94
C GLY A 22 -40.98 0.09 -9.61
N ALA A 23 -41.23 -0.83 -10.54
CA ALA A 23 -40.97 -2.27 -10.40
C ALA A 23 -39.58 -2.65 -10.93
N GLY A 24 -38.80 -1.67 -11.42
CA GLY A 24 -37.41 -1.85 -11.80
C GLY A 24 -36.46 -1.86 -10.61
N PHE A 25 -35.15 -2.03 -10.88
CA PHE A 25 -34.07 -2.10 -9.88
C PHE A 25 -34.08 -0.88 -8.92
N ILE A 26 -33.78 0.32 -9.44
CA ILE A 26 -33.71 1.54 -8.60
C ILE A 26 -35.10 1.93 -8.07
N GLY A 27 -36.14 1.79 -8.93
CA GLY A 27 -37.51 2.19 -8.59
C GLY A 27 -38.10 1.42 -7.42
N SER A 28 -37.84 0.13 -7.30
CA SER A 28 -38.32 -0.68 -6.18
C SER A 28 -37.72 -0.28 -4.84
N HIS A 29 -36.40 0.06 -4.80
CA HIS A 29 -35.75 0.59 -3.60
C HIS A 29 -36.27 1.97 -3.24
N LEU A 30 -36.57 2.82 -4.23
CA LEU A 30 -37.17 4.13 -4.00
C LEU A 30 -38.59 3.99 -3.42
N ALA A 31 -39.40 3.08 -3.99
CA ALA A 31 -40.77 2.81 -3.50
C ALA A 31 -40.77 2.34 -2.03
N GLU A 32 -39.93 1.37 -1.68
CA GLU A 32 -39.74 0.91 -0.31
C GLU A 32 -39.36 2.03 0.63
N THR A 33 -38.34 2.85 0.21
CA THR A 33 -37.84 3.96 1.04
C THR A 33 -38.92 5.02 1.28
N LEU A 34 -39.71 5.34 0.28
CA LEU A 34 -40.76 6.35 0.41
C LEU A 34 -41.97 5.85 1.25
N LEU A 35 -42.30 4.56 1.15
CA LEU A 35 -43.34 3.95 2.01
C LEU A 35 -42.88 3.95 3.49
N LEU A 36 -41.61 3.67 3.77
CA LEU A 36 -41.02 3.77 5.12
C LEU A 36 -41.06 5.20 5.66
N LYS A 37 -41.07 6.21 4.77
CA LYS A 37 -41.25 7.63 5.13
C LYS A 37 -42.70 8.09 5.14
N ASP A 38 -43.61 7.15 5.19
CA ASP A 38 -45.06 7.37 5.32
C ASP A 38 -45.72 8.04 4.09
N ALA A 39 -45.06 8.08 2.94
CA ALA A 39 -45.66 8.56 1.68
C ALA A 39 -46.65 7.54 1.11
N ARG A 40 -47.61 8.03 0.34
CA ARG A 40 -48.44 7.20 -0.53
C ARG A 40 -47.70 7.05 -1.86
N VAL A 41 -47.45 5.82 -2.27
CA VAL A 41 -46.65 5.52 -3.46
C VAL A 41 -47.51 4.87 -4.54
N ILE A 42 -47.49 5.44 -5.74
CA ILE A 42 -48.11 4.90 -6.95
C ILE A 42 -46.98 4.48 -7.90
N VAL A 43 -46.91 3.22 -8.24
CA VAL A 43 -45.95 2.67 -9.20
C VAL A 43 -46.65 2.43 -10.54
N LEU A 44 -45.99 2.91 -11.62
CA LEU A 44 -46.32 2.60 -12.99
C LEU A 44 -45.16 1.79 -13.60
N ASP A 45 -45.49 0.60 -14.13
CA ASP A 45 -44.52 -0.25 -14.79
C ASP A 45 -45.18 -1.14 -15.82
N ASN A 46 -44.56 -1.45 -16.94
CA ASN A 46 -45.07 -2.38 -17.95
C ASN A 46 -44.41 -3.75 -17.87
N PHE A 47 -43.57 -3.97 -16.88
CA PHE A 47 -42.85 -5.20 -16.57
C PHE A 47 -41.99 -5.78 -17.70
N LYS A 48 -41.62 -4.95 -18.70
CA LYS A 48 -40.68 -5.39 -19.74
C LYS A 48 -39.26 -5.69 -19.14
N THR A 49 -38.84 -4.87 -18.19
CA THR A 49 -37.61 -5.05 -17.43
C THR A 49 -37.84 -5.07 -15.91
N GLY A 50 -38.92 -4.45 -15.44
CA GLY A 50 -39.41 -4.55 -14.07
C GLY A 50 -39.84 -5.97 -13.72
N LYS A 51 -39.72 -6.34 -12.45
CA LYS A 51 -40.03 -7.69 -11.95
C LYS A 51 -41.08 -7.62 -10.82
N HIS A 52 -42.12 -8.43 -10.91
CA HIS A 52 -43.18 -8.49 -9.90
C HIS A 52 -42.63 -8.76 -8.50
N ASN A 53 -41.66 -9.69 -8.37
CA ASN A 53 -41.07 -10.05 -7.08
C ASN A 53 -40.33 -8.90 -6.38
N TYR A 54 -40.02 -7.81 -7.10
CA TYR A 54 -39.36 -6.63 -6.48
C TYR A 54 -40.37 -5.77 -5.70
N VAL A 55 -41.66 -5.86 -6.00
CA VAL A 55 -42.71 -4.98 -5.43
C VAL A 55 -43.92 -5.72 -4.87
N ASP A 56 -44.11 -7.03 -5.11
CA ASP A 56 -45.28 -7.80 -4.67
C ASP A 56 -45.44 -7.76 -3.15
N HIS A 57 -44.37 -7.75 -2.39
CA HIS A 57 -44.42 -7.64 -0.92
C HIS A 57 -44.99 -6.29 -0.44
N LEU A 58 -45.03 -5.27 -1.30
CA LEU A 58 -45.57 -3.95 -1.00
C LEU A 58 -47.10 -3.89 -1.22
N LEU A 59 -47.69 -4.83 -1.96
CA LEU A 59 -49.14 -4.86 -2.29
C LEU A 59 -50.01 -4.96 -1.05
N THR A 60 -49.48 -5.46 0.06
CA THR A 60 -50.22 -5.52 1.34
C THR A 60 -50.28 -4.16 2.04
N ASN A 61 -49.45 -3.19 1.66
CA ASN A 61 -49.45 -1.87 2.24
C ASN A 61 -50.60 -1.00 1.66
N PRO A 62 -51.52 -0.45 2.50
CA PRO A 62 -52.65 0.35 2.01
C PRO A 62 -52.25 1.66 1.33
N LYS A 63 -51.02 2.11 1.51
CA LYS A 63 -50.47 3.31 0.88
C LYS A 63 -49.74 3.01 -0.46
N PHE A 64 -49.71 1.76 -0.89
CA PHE A 64 -49.08 1.35 -2.14
C PHE A 64 -50.14 0.99 -3.19
N ALA A 65 -49.92 1.48 -4.42
CA ALA A 65 -50.69 1.11 -5.61
C ALA A 65 -49.77 0.81 -6.77
N LEU A 66 -50.09 -0.25 -7.51
CA LEU A 66 -49.34 -0.70 -8.67
C LEU A 66 -50.24 -0.74 -9.90
N PHE A 67 -49.79 -0.13 -11.00
CA PHE A 67 -50.45 -0.15 -12.29
C PHE A 67 -49.51 -0.78 -13.33
N ASP A 68 -49.99 -1.81 -14.00
CA ASP A 68 -49.35 -2.38 -15.18
C ASP A 68 -49.72 -1.52 -16.39
N VAL A 69 -48.74 -0.64 -16.78
CA VAL A 69 -49.00 0.39 -17.77
C VAL A 69 -47.71 0.76 -18.55
N ASP A 70 -47.85 0.82 -19.87
CA ASP A 70 -46.84 1.40 -20.75
C ASP A 70 -47.08 2.92 -20.86
N ILE A 71 -46.26 3.68 -20.17
CA ILE A 71 -46.35 5.15 -20.09
C ILE A 71 -46.27 5.84 -21.45
N SER A 72 -45.63 5.20 -22.47
CA SER A 72 -45.59 5.74 -23.83
C SER A 72 -46.93 5.76 -24.54
N LYS A 73 -47.88 4.92 -24.11
CA LYS A 73 -49.24 4.78 -24.69
C LYS A 73 -50.27 5.63 -23.98
N GLY A 74 -49.95 6.25 -22.88
CA GLY A 74 -50.83 7.08 -22.05
C GLY A 74 -50.87 6.66 -20.61
N LEU A 75 -51.54 7.44 -19.77
CA LEU A 75 -51.66 7.20 -18.32
C LEU A 75 -53.13 6.92 -17.95
N PRO A 76 -53.39 6.01 -17.01
CA PRO A 76 -54.73 5.74 -16.53
C PRO A 76 -55.35 6.95 -15.79
N ASP A 77 -56.62 7.25 -16.04
CA ASP A 77 -57.32 8.36 -15.38
C ASP A 77 -57.47 8.13 -13.87
N GLU A 78 -57.42 6.89 -13.41
CA GLU A 78 -57.52 6.49 -12.02
C GLU A 78 -56.32 6.94 -11.13
N ILE A 79 -55.19 7.38 -11.70
CA ILE A 79 -54.04 7.87 -10.96
C ILE A 79 -54.44 9.10 -10.14
N GLY A 80 -55.26 9.96 -10.69
CA GLY A 80 -55.66 11.20 -10.03
C GLY A 80 -54.53 12.20 -9.87
N SER A 81 -54.65 13.10 -8.87
CA SER A 81 -53.65 14.12 -8.60
C SER A 81 -52.49 13.55 -7.78
N VAL A 82 -51.28 13.93 -8.14
CA VAL A 82 -50.01 13.55 -7.47
C VAL A 82 -49.25 14.78 -7.03
N ASP A 83 -48.45 14.67 -5.95
CA ASP A 83 -47.64 15.77 -5.44
C ASP A 83 -46.20 15.72 -5.99
N TYR A 84 -45.72 14.51 -6.29
CA TYR A 84 -44.35 14.27 -6.75
C TYR A 84 -44.33 13.19 -7.83
N VAL A 85 -43.46 13.36 -8.81
CA VAL A 85 -43.23 12.41 -9.90
C VAL A 85 -41.78 12.09 -10.02
N PHE A 86 -41.41 10.80 -9.90
CA PHE A 86 -40.09 10.29 -10.24
C PHE A 86 -40.21 9.48 -11.53
N HIS A 87 -39.48 9.89 -12.53
CA HIS A 87 -39.38 9.21 -13.80
C HIS A 87 -38.08 8.40 -13.86
N LEU A 88 -38.21 7.10 -13.56
CA LEU A 88 -37.13 6.10 -13.66
C LEU A 88 -37.38 5.11 -14.80
N ALA A 89 -38.57 5.17 -15.44
CA ALA A 89 -38.84 4.31 -16.57
C ALA A 89 -37.86 4.66 -17.70
N GLY A 90 -37.18 3.67 -18.18
CA GLY A 90 -36.23 3.72 -19.26
C GLY A 90 -35.74 2.29 -19.44
N LEU A 91 -35.83 1.82 -20.68
CA LEU A 91 -35.26 0.52 -20.99
C LEU A 91 -33.77 0.71 -21.21
N GLU A 92 -32.97 0.03 -20.42
CA GLU A 92 -31.53 -0.02 -20.62
C GLU A 92 -31.20 -1.24 -21.47
N SER A 93 -30.76 -0.99 -22.70
CA SER A 93 -30.22 -2.03 -23.56
C SER A 93 -28.72 -2.10 -23.35
N TYR A 94 -28.25 -3.19 -22.76
CA TYR A 94 -26.82 -3.42 -22.59
C TYR A 94 -26.28 -4.24 -23.76
N ILE A 95 -24.99 -4.08 -23.96
CA ILE A 95 -24.18 -4.66 -25.03
C ILE A 95 -24.33 -6.19 -25.10
N PHE A 96 -24.66 -6.83 -23.98
CA PHE A 96 -24.85 -8.28 -23.88
C PHE A 96 -26.29 -8.73 -23.99
N SER A 97 -27.28 -7.80 -24.01
CA SER A 97 -28.68 -8.17 -24.14
C SER A 97 -28.97 -8.65 -25.57
N LYS A 98 -29.62 -9.81 -25.66
CA LYS A 98 -30.11 -10.37 -26.94
C LYS A 98 -31.40 -9.73 -27.42
N SER A 99 -32.03 -8.87 -26.58
CA SER A 99 -33.32 -8.25 -26.91
C SER A 99 -33.12 -6.91 -27.64
N ASP A 100 -33.80 -6.71 -28.74
CA ASP A 100 -33.84 -5.43 -29.47
C ASP A 100 -34.95 -4.56 -28.85
N VAL A 101 -34.58 -3.81 -27.80
CA VAL A 101 -35.47 -2.90 -27.06
C VAL A 101 -35.20 -1.42 -27.41
N ASN A 102 -34.39 -1.14 -28.41
CA ASN A 102 -33.91 0.21 -28.71
C ASN A 102 -35.09 1.17 -29.07
N LEU A 103 -36.06 0.71 -29.87
CA LEU A 103 -37.21 1.52 -30.24
C LEU A 103 -38.11 1.81 -29.01
N ASP A 104 -38.33 0.82 -28.15
CA ASP A 104 -39.13 1.00 -26.93
C ASP A 104 -38.42 1.98 -25.97
N ALA A 105 -37.09 1.93 -25.87
CA ALA A 105 -36.31 2.88 -25.07
C ALA A 105 -36.49 4.33 -25.57
N LEU A 106 -36.46 4.54 -26.89
CA LEU A 106 -36.71 5.85 -27.51
C LEU A 106 -38.12 6.34 -27.20
N LEU A 107 -39.15 5.50 -27.40
CA LEU A 107 -40.58 5.87 -27.20
C LEU A 107 -40.90 6.14 -25.72
N THR A 108 -40.32 5.34 -24.80
CA THR A 108 -40.50 5.53 -23.35
C THR A 108 -39.91 6.85 -22.89
N ASN A 109 -38.71 7.18 -23.34
CA ASN A 109 -38.01 8.44 -22.98
C ASN A 109 -38.60 9.65 -23.73
N ALA A 110 -39.28 9.50 -24.87
CA ALA A 110 -39.95 10.57 -25.60
C ALA A 110 -41.40 10.74 -25.14
N LEU A 111 -42.27 9.84 -25.56
CA LEU A 111 -43.73 9.93 -25.30
C LEU A 111 -44.07 9.70 -23.82
N GLY A 112 -43.38 8.74 -23.17
CA GLY A 112 -43.57 8.46 -21.74
C GLY A 112 -43.20 9.65 -20.87
N THR A 113 -42.06 10.31 -21.15
CA THR A 113 -41.67 11.54 -20.46
C THR A 113 -42.68 12.65 -20.66
N LYS A 114 -43.18 12.83 -21.89
CA LYS A 114 -44.23 13.82 -22.19
C LYS A 114 -45.49 13.56 -21.39
N ASN A 115 -46.03 12.34 -21.36
CA ASN A 115 -47.22 11.98 -20.67
C ASN A 115 -47.12 12.22 -19.14
N LEU A 116 -45.96 11.92 -18.55
CA LEU A 116 -45.67 12.20 -17.14
C LEU A 116 -45.55 13.69 -16.84
N LEU A 117 -44.98 14.47 -17.74
CA LEU A 117 -44.89 15.93 -17.60
C LEU A 117 -46.28 16.58 -17.75
N ASP A 118 -47.12 16.10 -18.64
CA ASP A 118 -48.51 16.56 -18.77
C ASP A 118 -49.33 16.28 -17.50
N LEU A 119 -49.11 15.11 -16.86
CA LEU A 119 -49.70 14.80 -15.56
C LEU A 119 -49.17 15.74 -14.47
N ALA A 120 -47.87 15.94 -14.42
CA ALA A 120 -47.23 16.83 -13.44
C ALA A 120 -47.72 18.28 -13.58
N ALA A 121 -47.91 18.76 -14.81
CA ALA A 121 -48.48 20.09 -15.10
C ALA A 121 -49.93 20.24 -14.62
N LYS A 122 -50.78 19.21 -14.80
CA LYS A 122 -52.16 19.20 -14.32
C LYS A 122 -52.25 19.11 -12.79
N SER A 123 -51.31 18.50 -12.15
CA SER A 123 -51.29 18.24 -10.69
C SER A 123 -50.45 19.20 -9.87
N PRO A 124 -49.93 20.31 -10.39
CA PRO A 124 -48.76 21.11 -9.95
C PRO A 124 -47.72 20.33 -9.16
N ALA A 125 -47.32 19.17 -9.70
CA ALA A 125 -46.37 18.27 -9.04
C ALA A 125 -44.91 18.62 -9.33
N LYS A 126 -44.06 18.36 -8.37
CA LYS A 126 -42.59 18.42 -8.61
C LYS A 126 -42.12 17.17 -9.35
N PHE A 127 -41.23 17.33 -10.27
CA PHE A 127 -40.80 16.27 -11.19
C PHE A 127 -39.28 16.03 -11.09
N VAL A 128 -38.89 14.76 -11.06
CA VAL A 128 -37.47 14.33 -11.18
C VAL A 128 -37.34 13.38 -12.35
N LEU A 129 -36.51 13.72 -13.31
CA LEU A 129 -36.03 12.81 -14.35
C LEU A 129 -34.73 12.14 -13.89
N THR A 130 -34.74 10.81 -13.85
CA THR A 130 -33.50 10.04 -13.69
C THR A 130 -32.86 9.83 -15.06
N SER A 131 -31.72 10.43 -15.27
CA SER A 131 -30.88 10.37 -16.48
C SER A 131 -29.57 9.64 -16.17
N THR A 132 -28.66 9.58 -17.12
CA THR A 132 -27.36 8.93 -17.01
C THR A 132 -26.21 9.91 -17.24
N ILE A 133 -25.04 9.64 -16.64
CA ILE A 133 -23.82 10.37 -17.00
C ILE A 133 -23.35 10.07 -18.43
N ASP A 134 -23.84 9.01 -19.06
CA ASP A 134 -23.52 8.68 -20.45
C ASP A 134 -23.95 9.76 -21.46
N VAL A 135 -24.85 10.68 -21.06
CA VAL A 135 -25.17 11.85 -21.88
C VAL A 135 -23.97 12.73 -22.20
N TYR A 136 -22.87 12.59 -21.43
CA TYR A 136 -21.59 13.23 -21.71
C TYR A 136 -20.74 12.52 -22.77
N GLN A 137 -21.12 11.32 -23.20
CA GLN A 137 -20.41 10.60 -24.26
C GLN A 137 -20.36 11.44 -25.53
N GLY A 138 -19.21 11.46 -26.22
CA GLY A 138 -19.01 12.30 -27.42
C GLY A 138 -18.73 13.78 -27.14
N MET A 139 -18.86 14.24 -25.91
CA MET A 139 -18.39 15.57 -25.52
C MET A 139 -16.88 15.52 -25.28
N LEU A 140 -16.12 15.95 -26.30
CA LEU A 140 -14.68 16.13 -26.15
C LEU A 140 -14.44 17.32 -25.23
N SER A 141 -13.64 17.17 -24.19
CA SER A 141 -13.08 18.16 -23.26
C SER A 141 -13.81 19.51 -23.13
N PRO A 142 -13.97 20.11 -21.94
CA PRO A 142 -14.64 21.41 -21.75
C PRO A 142 -14.11 22.55 -22.66
N VAL A 143 -12.91 22.37 -23.21
CA VAL A 143 -12.27 23.34 -24.10
C VAL A 143 -12.75 23.24 -25.58
N ASP A 144 -13.42 22.13 -25.94
CA ASP A 144 -13.90 21.89 -27.32
C ASP A 144 -15.42 21.79 -27.40
N LEU A 145 -16.12 22.73 -26.76
CA LEU A 145 -17.59 22.87 -26.83
C LEU A 145 -18.15 23.01 -28.27
N ASN A 146 -17.26 23.23 -29.24
CA ASN A 146 -17.62 23.36 -30.68
C ASN A 146 -17.66 22.02 -31.43
N LYS A 147 -17.29 20.91 -30.79
CA LYS A 147 -17.32 19.56 -31.37
C LYS A 147 -18.31 18.68 -30.64
N TYR A 148 -19.57 18.89 -30.91
CA TYR A 148 -20.61 17.96 -30.48
C TYR A 148 -20.73 16.85 -31.53
N PHE A 149 -20.44 15.62 -31.09
CA PHE A 149 -20.62 14.40 -31.85
C PHE A 149 -21.82 13.64 -31.26
N GLY A 150 -23.04 14.18 -31.41
CA GLY A 150 -24.26 13.42 -31.22
C GLY A 150 -24.68 12.81 -32.56
N GLY A 151 -25.38 11.72 -32.53
CA GLY A 151 -25.97 11.09 -33.72
C GLY A 151 -25.83 9.56 -33.70
N THR A 152 -26.30 8.97 -34.79
CA THR A 152 -26.28 7.52 -34.98
C THR A 152 -24.85 7.07 -35.31
N ASN A 153 -24.39 6.02 -34.61
CA ASN A 153 -23.18 5.31 -34.96
C ASN A 153 -23.55 3.85 -35.19
N GLU A 154 -23.33 3.33 -36.38
CA GLU A 154 -23.68 1.95 -36.74
C GLU A 154 -22.90 0.92 -35.95
N GLU A 155 -21.71 1.30 -35.45
CA GLU A 155 -20.85 0.44 -34.65
C GLU A 155 -21.19 0.45 -33.13
N GLU A 156 -21.97 1.45 -32.65
CA GLU A 156 -22.24 1.61 -31.23
C GLU A 156 -23.71 1.23 -30.90
N LYS A 157 -23.90 0.14 -30.17
CA LYS A 157 -25.20 -0.37 -29.76
C LYS A 157 -25.92 0.48 -28.71
N LYS A 158 -25.18 1.35 -27.97
CA LYS A 158 -25.75 2.20 -26.92
C LYS A 158 -26.26 3.56 -27.41
N TYR A 159 -26.03 3.95 -28.66
CA TYR A 159 -26.34 5.32 -29.12
C TYR A 159 -27.80 5.69 -28.89
N SER A 160 -28.73 4.78 -29.17
CA SER A 160 -30.16 5.04 -29.05
C SER A 160 -30.61 5.35 -27.61
N LEU A 161 -29.99 4.70 -26.61
CA LEU A 161 -30.28 4.97 -25.21
C LEU A 161 -29.75 6.34 -24.79
N THR A 162 -28.52 6.68 -25.17
CA THR A 162 -27.92 7.98 -24.86
C THR A 162 -28.72 9.12 -25.48
N GLU A 163 -29.12 8.99 -26.76
CA GLU A 163 -29.95 9.99 -27.46
C GLU A 163 -31.36 10.06 -26.89
N ALA A 164 -31.96 8.93 -26.46
CA ALA A 164 -33.23 8.91 -25.76
C ALA A 164 -33.21 9.73 -24.47
N LYS A 165 -32.14 9.57 -23.65
CA LYS A 165 -31.96 10.34 -22.42
C LYS A 165 -31.69 11.82 -22.69
N ARG A 166 -30.89 12.17 -23.70
CA ARG A 166 -30.65 13.57 -24.12
C ARG A 166 -31.97 14.22 -24.55
N TYR A 167 -32.79 13.50 -25.31
CA TYR A 167 -34.10 14.01 -25.72
C TYR A 167 -35.01 14.21 -24.50
N ALA A 168 -35.08 13.27 -23.56
CA ALA A 168 -35.88 13.39 -22.33
C ALA A 168 -35.45 14.61 -21.51
N GLU A 169 -34.13 14.83 -21.34
CA GLU A 169 -33.62 16.00 -20.64
C GLU A 169 -34.03 17.30 -21.34
N ALA A 170 -33.92 17.37 -22.65
CA ALA A 170 -34.32 18.55 -23.43
C ALA A 170 -35.81 18.82 -23.28
N LEU A 171 -36.65 17.76 -23.31
CA LEU A 171 -38.09 17.91 -23.15
C LEU A 171 -38.46 18.39 -21.73
N VAL A 172 -37.85 17.83 -20.70
CA VAL A 172 -38.06 18.25 -19.29
C VAL A 172 -37.65 19.72 -19.12
N TRP A 173 -36.56 20.12 -19.76
CA TRP A 173 -36.07 21.49 -19.70
C TRP A 173 -37.01 22.49 -20.37
N GLU A 174 -37.63 22.14 -21.47
CA GLU A 174 -38.62 23.01 -22.17
C GLU A 174 -39.91 23.17 -21.35
N TYR A 175 -40.38 22.13 -20.64
CA TYR A 175 -41.51 22.28 -19.70
C TYR A 175 -41.16 23.22 -18.53
N PHE A 176 -39.94 23.14 -18.02
CA PHE A 176 -39.48 24.07 -16.99
C PHE A 176 -39.42 25.50 -17.47
N LYS A 177 -38.80 25.76 -18.65
CA LYS A 177 -38.74 27.11 -19.24
C LYS A 177 -40.10 27.76 -19.48
N LYS A 178 -41.10 26.97 -19.78
CA LYS A 178 -42.49 27.44 -19.93
C LYS A 178 -43.18 27.65 -18.57
N ASN A 179 -42.50 27.49 -17.46
CA ASN A 179 -43.04 27.56 -16.11
C ASN A 179 -44.26 26.66 -15.88
N THR A 180 -44.32 25.49 -16.54
CA THR A 180 -45.42 24.56 -16.45
C THR A 180 -45.22 23.48 -15.42
N VAL A 181 -43.96 23.06 -15.18
CA VAL A 181 -43.57 22.03 -14.21
C VAL A 181 -42.28 22.42 -13.47
N ASP A 182 -42.28 22.20 -12.17
CA ASP A 182 -41.07 22.34 -11.34
C ASP A 182 -40.22 21.05 -11.45
N VAL A 183 -39.07 21.12 -12.16
CA VAL A 183 -38.30 19.94 -12.57
C VAL A 183 -36.91 19.85 -11.96
N ARG A 184 -36.37 18.62 -11.86
CA ARG A 184 -34.96 18.31 -11.60
C ARG A 184 -34.52 17.23 -12.56
N ILE A 185 -33.23 17.27 -12.95
CA ILE A 185 -32.59 16.21 -13.73
C ILE A 185 -31.49 15.60 -12.87
N VAL A 186 -31.53 14.29 -12.63
CA VAL A 186 -30.54 13.58 -11.84
C VAL A 186 -29.85 12.56 -12.72
N ARG A 187 -28.59 12.80 -13.03
CA ARG A 187 -27.74 11.90 -13.81
C ARG A 187 -27.02 10.95 -12.88
N VAL A 188 -27.19 9.66 -13.12
CA VAL A 188 -26.58 8.59 -12.31
C VAL A 188 -25.51 7.86 -13.12
N PRO A 189 -24.42 7.38 -12.48
CA PRO A 189 -23.45 6.50 -13.12
C PRO A 189 -23.99 5.06 -13.19
N GLU A 190 -23.09 4.10 -13.43
CA GLU A 190 -23.46 2.68 -13.33
C GLU A 190 -23.85 2.36 -11.89
N VAL A 191 -25.10 1.90 -11.72
CA VAL A 191 -25.67 1.62 -10.39
C VAL A 191 -25.63 0.12 -10.13
N TYR A 192 -25.21 -0.26 -8.92
CA TYR A 192 -25.13 -1.66 -8.49
C TYR A 192 -25.75 -1.84 -7.11
N GLY A 193 -26.12 -3.07 -6.77
CA GLY A 193 -26.72 -3.38 -5.47
C GLY A 193 -27.71 -4.55 -5.53
N PRO A 194 -28.38 -4.85 -4.40
CA PRO A 194 -29.45 -5.85 -4.35
C PRO A 194 -30.54 -5.61 -5.40
N LYS A 195 -31.09 -6.66 -5.99
CA LYS A 195 -32.07 -6.63 -7.08
C LYS A 195 -31.54 -6.12 -8.43
N MET A 196 -30.22 -5.90 -8.62
CA MET A 196 -29.70 -5.56 -9.93
C MET A 196 -29.87 -6.72 -10.91
N ASP A 197 -29.95 -6.41 -12.18
CA ASP A 197 -29.98 -7.40 -13.24
C ASP A 197 -28.58 -7.53 -13.85
N PHE A 198 -27.93 -8.67 -13.67
CA PHE A 198 -26.56 -8.89 -14.13
C PHE A 198 -26.43 -8.87 -15.66
N GLU A 199 -27.46 -9.29 -16.37
CA GLU A 199 -27.48 -9.24 -17.84
C GLU A 199 -27.62 -7.83 -18.37
N ALA A 200 -28.23 -6.95 -17.56
CA ALA A 200 -28.45 -5.55 -17.87
C ALA A 200 -27.36 -4.62 -17.33
N ALA A 201 -26.48 -5.08 -16.44
CA ALA A 201 -25.48 -4.25 -15.78
C ALA A 201 -24.09 -4.50 -16.41
N GLY A 202 -23.66 -3.68 -17.31
CA GLY A 202 -22.35 -3.56 -17.93
C GLY A 202 -21.25 -4.60 -17.57
N ASN A 203 -19.99 -4.16 -17.52
CA ASN A 203 -18.88 -5.03 -17.16
C ASN A 203 -18.93 -5.51 -15.71
N LEU A 204 -19.34 -4.66 -14.78
CA LEU A 204 -19.45 -5.04 -13.37
C LEU A 204 -20.51 -6.14 -13.17
N GLY A 205 -21.67 -6.01 -13.85
CA GLY A 205 -22.73 -7.05 -13.80
C GLY A 205 -22.25 -8.38 -14.35
N SER A 206 -21.50 -8.37 -15.46
CA SER A 206 -20.90 -9.57 -16.04
C SER A 206 -19.93 -10.25 -15.06
N MET A 207 -19.03 -9.48 -14.45
CA MET A 207 -18.06 -10.00 -13.47
C MET A 207 -18.75 -10.52 -12.20
N LEU A 208 -19.79 -9.83 -11.70
CA LEU A 208 -20.58 -10.32 -10.57
C LEU A 208 -21.30 -11.64 -10.90
N ASN A 209 -21.83 -11.76 -12.10
CA ASN A 209 -22.46 -12.99 -12.57
C ASN A 209 -21.44 -14.14 -12.72
N ASP A 210 -20.24 -13.84 -13.23
CA ASP A 210 -19.15 -14.82 -13.31
C ASP A 210 -18.77 -15.31 -11.91
N LEU A 211 -18.61 -14.39 -10.95
CA LEU A 211 -18.25 -14.69 -9.56
C LEU A 211 -19.31 -15.58 -8.86
N ILE A 212 -20.58 -15.21 -8.98
CA ILE A 212 -21.70 -15.97 -8.37
C ILE A 212 -21.78 -17.38 -8.96
N ASN A 213 -21.48 -17.52 -10.24
CA ASN A 213 -21.45 -18.83 -10.92
C ASN A 213 -20.10 -19.54 -10.79
N LYS A 214 -19.19 -19.06 -9.95
CA LYS A 214 -17.84 -19.63 -9.70
C LYS A 214 -17.03 -19.81 -10.99
N LYS A 215 -17.09 -18.83 -11.87
CA LYS A 215 -16.32 -18.75 -13.11
C LYS A 215 -15.20 -17.71 -12.95
N ASN A 216 -14.16 -17.85 -13.77
CA ASN A 216 -13.14 -16.82 -13.88
C ASN A 216 -13.76 -15.48 -14.32
N LEU A 217 -13.23 -14.39 -13.78
CA LEU A 217 -13.73 -13.04 -14.05
C LEU A 217 -13.28 -12.58 -15.43
N THR A 218 -14.21 -12.26 -16.31
CA THR A 218 -13.89 -11.80 -17.66
C THR A 218 -13.64 -10.29 -17.67
N VAL A 219 -12.44 -9.87 -18.11
CA VAL A 219 -12.08 -8.48 -18.36
C VAL A 219 -11.83 -8.29 -19.85
N TYR A 220 -12.49 -7.31 -20.46
CA TYR A 220 -12.32 -7.00 -21.88
C TYR A 220 -11.21 -5.96 -22.09
N GLY A 221 -10.43 -6.12 -23.16
CA GLY A 221 -9.26 -5.29 -23.44
C GLY A 221 -8.16 -5.43 -22.36
N ASP A 222 -7.53 -4.33 -22.00
CA ASP A 222 -6.54 -4.28 -20.92
C ASP A 222 -7.19 -3.93 -19.55
N GLY A 223 -8.51 -3.76 -19.51
CA GLY A 223 -9.28 -3.41 -18.34
C GLY A 223 -9.03 -1.99 -17.82
N SER A 224 -8.38 -1.13 -18.59
CA SER A 224 -8.02 0.24 -18.17
C SER A 224 -9.20 1.21 -18.20
N ASP A 225 -10.29 0.86 -18.86
CA ASP A 225 -11.47 1.71 -18.94
C ASP A 225 -12.06 1.97 -17.56
N LYS A 226 -12.29 3.25 -17.30
CA LYS A 226 -12.76 3.71 -15.99
C LYS A 226 -14.25 4.02 -16.01
N GLN A 227 -14.94 3.56 -14.96
CA GLN A 227 -16.36 3.80 -14.74
C GLN A 227 -16.61 4.34 -13.32
N TYR A 228 -17.63 5.18 -13.19
CA TYR A 228 -18.15 5.56 -11.89
C TYR A 228 -19.22 4.54 -11.47
N TYR A 229 -19.06 3.97 -10.30
CA TYR A 229 -20.01 3.04 -9.70
C TYR A 229 -20.69 3.67 -8.49
N LEU A 230 -22.01 3.50 -8.37
CA LEU A 230 -22.74 4.04 -7.24
C LEU A 230 -23.71 3.00 -6.68
N PHE A 231 -23.65 2.79 -5.37
CA PHE A 231 -24.52 1.84 -4.70
C PHE A 231 -25.98 2.35 -4.67
N VAL A 232 -26.94 1.47 -4.90
CA VAL A 232 -28.36 1.82 -5.11
C VAL A 232 -28.95 2.67 -3.98
N SER A 233 -28.59 2.44 -2.72
CA SER A 233 -29.11 3.26 -1.60
C SER A 233 -28.63 4.72 -1.66
N ASP A 234 -27.44 4.97 -2.19
CA ASP A 234 -26.93 6.33 -2.36
C ASP A 234 -27.62 7.05 -3.51
N VAL A 235 -27.96 6.32 -4.59
CA VAL A 235 -28.82 6.84 -5.68
C VAL A 235 -30.18 7.24 -5.14
N VAL A 236 -30.85 6.35 -4.40
CA VAL A 236 -32.17 6.64 -3.80
C VAL A 236 -32.11 7.85 -2.88
N SER A 237 -31.04 7.95 -2.07
CA SER A 237 -30.81 9.12 -1.22
C SER A 237 -30.66 10.40 -2.04
N GLY A 238 -29.93 10.36 -3.14
CA GLY A 238 -29.71 11.49 -4.05
C GLY A 238 -31.02 11.93 -4.73
N LEU A 239 -31.81 11.00 -5.25
CA LEU A 239 -33.10 11.25 -5.86
C LEU A 239 -34.08 11.94 -4.87
N ILE A 240 -34.18 11.43 -3.65
CA ILE A 240 -35.01 12.02 -2.60
C ILE A 240 -34.53 13.43 -2.25
N LYS A 241 -33.23 13.59 -2.01
CA LYS A 241 -32.66 14.87 -1.65
C LYS A 241 -32.81 15.92 -2.77
N SER A 242 -32.64 15.54 -4.04
CA SER A 242 -32.80 16.47 -5.16
C SER A 242 -34.21 17.05 -5.23
N LEU A 243 -35.23 16.28 -4.86
CA LEU A 243 -36.65 16.70 -4.88
C LEU A 243 -37.04 17.51 -3.67
N PHE A 244 -36.60 17.11 -2.47
CA PHE A 244 -37.11 17.65 -1.20
C PHE A 244 -36.21 18.76 -0.60
N SER A 245 -34.99 19.00 -1.12
CA SER A 245 -34.18 20.14 -0.71
C SER A 245 -34.70 21.44 -1.35
N SER A 246 -34.42 22.56 -0.67
CA SER A 246 -34.77 23.89 -1.19
C SER A 246 -33.81 24.33 -2.30
N ASN A 247 -34.29 25.23 -3.18
CA ASN A 247 -33.52 25.85 -4.26
C ASN A 247 -32.94 24.84 -5.26
N THR A 248 -33.70 23.78 -5.55
CA THR A 248 -33.30 22.69 -6.47
C THR A 248 -34.04 22.70 -7.79
N GLU A 249 -35.03 23.60 -7.95
CA GLU A 249 -35.81 23.74 -9.18
C GLU A 249 -34.94 24.08 -10.39
N GLY A 250 -35.16 23.40 -11.50
CA GLY A 250 -34.40 23.57 -12.73
C GLY A 250 -32.92 23.18 -12.62
N LYS A 251 -32.50 22.42 -11.60
CA LYS A 251 -31.10 22.01 -11.44
C LYS A 251 -30.84 20.62 -11.98
N ILE A 252 -29.59 20.44 -12.45
CA ILE A 252 -29.02 19.16 -12.87
C ILE A 252 -28.06 18.69 -11.80
N PHE A 253 -28.23 17.43 -11.35
CA PHE A 253 -27.39 16.81 -10.32
C PHE A 253 -26.66 15.60 -10.92
N ASN A 254 -25.34 15.62 -10.94
CA ASN A 254 -24.53 14.46 -11.33
C ASN A 254 -24.17 13.68 -10.05
N LEU A 255 -24.91 12.60 -9.77
CA LEU A 255 -24.65 11.76 -8.59
C LEU A 255 -23.43 10.87 -8.83
N VAL A 256 -22.24 11.41 -8.69
CA VAL A 256 -21.01 10.66 -8.78
C VAL A 256 -20.26 10.75 -7.45
N GLY A 257 -19.87 9.61 -6.90
CA GLY A 257 -19.11 9.49 -5.66
C GLY A 257 -17.67 9.07 -5.93
N GLY A 258 -16.72 9.70 -5.24
CA GLY A 258 -15.31 9.30 -5.29
C GLY A 258 -14.64 9.42 -6.66
N GLU A 259 -13.62 8.58 -6.88
CA GLU A 259 -12.89 8.43 -8.12
C GLU A 259 -13.50 7.29 -8.96
N PRO A 260 -13.36 7.32 -10.30
CA PRO A 260 -13.80 6.22 -11.14
C PRO A 260 -12.86 5.01 -10.97
N PHE A 261 -13.43 3.81 -11.06
CA PHE A 261 -12.70 2.56 -11.03
C PHE A 261 -12.48 2.02 -12.43
N SER A 262 -11.30 1.46 -12.70
CA SER A 262 -11.09 0.69 -13.91
C SER A 262 -11.77 -0.68 -13.81
N ASN A 263 -12.08 -1.28 -14.96
CA ASN A 263 -12.63 -2.64 -15.00
C ASN A 263 -11.69 -3.66 -14.33
N LEU A 264 -10.38 -3.43 -14.45
CA LEU A 264 -9.37 -4.27 -13.81
C LEU A 264 -9.37 -4.09 -12.28
N GLU A 265 -9.49 -2.86 -11.77
CA GLU A 265 -9.63 -2.59 -10.33
C GLU A 265 -10.88 -3.29 -9.76
N ALA A 266 -12.01 -3.22 -10.48
CA ALA A 266 -13.24 -3.90 -10.07
C ALA A 266 -13.07 -5.43 -10.07
N ALA A 267 -12.40 -6.00 -11.07
CA ALA A 267 -12.12 -7.43 -11.16
C ALA A 267 -11.22 -7.91 -9.99
N TYR A 268 -10.16 -7.19 -9.65
CA TYR A 268 -9.31 -7.55 -8.51
C TYR A 268 -10.04 -7.45 -7.17
N LEU A 269 -10.90 -6.43 -6.99
CA LEU A 269 -11.75 -6.35 -5.81
C LEU A 269 -12.68 -7.56 -5.71
N LEU A 270 -13.34 -7.94 -6.80
CA LEU A 270 -14.21 -9.12 -6.83
C LEU A 270 -13.42 -10.41 -6.59
N LYS A 271 -12.24 -10.58 -7.18
CA LYS A 271 -11.34 -11.71 -6.92
C LYS A 271 -10.99 -11.80 -5.43
N SER A 272 -10.74 -10.68 -4.77
CA SER A 272 -10.45 -10.65 -3.33
C SER A 272 -11.63 -11.06 -2.44
N LEU A 273 -12.86 -11.01 -2.97
CA LEU A 273 -14.09 -11.42 -2.28
C LEU A 273 -14.52 -12.84 -2.62
N ALA A 274 -13.79 -13.51 -3.52
CA ALA A 274 -14.15 -14.83 -4.02
C ALA A 274 -14.01 -15.91 -2.94
N ASP A 275 -14.96 -16.83 -2.90
CA ASP A 275 -14.90 -18.08 -2.14
C ASP A 275 -14.33 -19.17 -3.06
N GLY A 276 -13.01 -19.30 -3.11
CA GLY A 276 -12.30 -20.25 -3.94
C GLY A 276 -11.28 -19.61 -4.88
N ASP A 277 -10.59 -20.45 -5.66
CA ASP A 277 -9.55 -20.01 -6.60
C ASP A 277 -10.20 -19.56 -7.92
N ILE A 278 -10.34 -18.26 -8.09
CA ILE A 278 -10.93 -17.60 -9.26
C ILE A 278 -9.88 -16.69 -9.89
N ASP A 279 -9.65 -16.85 -11.19
CA ASP A 279 -8.72 -16.04 -11.95
C ASP A 279 -9.41 -14.95 -12.79
N ILE A 280 -8.61 -14.00 -13.27
CA ILE A 280 -9.05 -12.97 -14.22
C ILE A 280 -8.62 -13.39 -15.62
N GLU A 281 -9.59 -13.53 -16.52
CA GLU A 281 -9.38 -13.84 -17.93
C GLU A 281 -9.52 -12.58 -18.78
N PHE A 282 -8.52 -12.28 -19.60
CA PHE A 282 -8.57 -11.20 -20.54
C PHE A 282 -9.13 -11.67 -21.88
N LYS A 283 -10.13 -10.96 -22.40
CA LYS A 283 -10.71 -11.20 -23.73
C LYS A 283 -10.54 -9.98 -24.59
N ALA A 284 -10.40 -10.19 -25.91
CA ALA A 284 -10.39 -9.11 -26.86
C ALA A 284 -11.67 -8.29 -26.76
N GLU A 285 -11.56 -6.97 -26.85
CA GLU A 285 -12.73 -6.11 -26.94
C GLU A 285 -13.55 -6.48 -28.16
N PRO A 286 -14.88 -6.69 -28.02
CA PRO A 286 -15.75 -6.76 -29.17
C PRO A 286 -15.63 -5.46 -29.97
N SER A 287 -15.61 -5.53 -31.29
CA SER A 287 -15.46 -4.36 -32.18
C SER A 287 -16.50 -3.25 -31.96
N SER A 288 -17.58 -3.55 -31.24
CA SER A 288 -18.62 -2.60 -30.82
C SER A 288 -18.37 -1.90 -29.46
N PHE A 289 -17.22 -2.17 -28.81
CA PHE A 289 -16.85 -1.59 -27.54
C PHE A 289 -15.82 -0.48 -27.77
N LYS A 290 -16.23 0.75 -27.78
CA LYS A 290 -15.36 1.90 -27.51
C LYS A 290 -15.93 2.62 -26.31
N PHE A 291 -15.32 2.43 -25.15
CA PHE A 291 -15.60 3.26 -23.99
C PHE A 291 -14.96 4.63 -24.21
N PHE A 292 -15.77 5.66 -24.07
CA PHE A 292 -15.27 7.03 -24.01
C PHE A 292 -15.00 7.34 -22.53
N GLU A 293 -13.80 7.76 -22.21
CA GLU A 293 -13.47 8.24 -20.87
C GLU A 293 -14.38 9.42 -20.51
N ILE A 294 -15.29 9.22 -19.57
CA ILE A 294 -16.13 10.28 -19.03
C ILE A 294 -15.24 11.11 -18.10
N LYS A 295 -14.84 12.29 -18.54
CA LYS A 295 -14.14 13.24 -17.65
C LYS A 295 -15.05 13.60 -16.50
N SER A 296 -14.43 13.87 -15.33
CA SER A 296 -15.13 14.12 -14.06
C SER A 296 -16.34 15.03 -14.25
N PRO A 297 -17.58 14.53 -14.03
CA PRO A 297 -18.78 15.36 -14.13
C PRO A 297 -18.76 16.46 -13.09
N ASP A 298 -19.38 17.61 -13.43
CA ASP A 298 -19.55 18.72 -12.49
C ASP A 298 -20.36 18.28 -11.26
N ARG A 299 -19.86 18.58 -10.08
CA ARG A 299 -20.45 18.25 -8.77
C ARG A 299 -20.97 19.48 -8.02
N GLU A 300 -20.92 20.65 -8.58
CA GLU A 300 -21.24 21.91 -7.89
C GLU A 300 -22.62 21.89 -7.25
N ASN A 301 -23.64 21.40 -7.96
CA ASN A 301 -25.01 21.33 -7.46
C ASN A 301 -25.23 20.31 -6.33
N LEU A 302 -24.29 19.38 -6.09
CA LEU A 302 -24.42 18.41 -4.99
C LEU A 302 -24.32 19.07 -3.61
N THR A 303 -23.66 20.19 -3.53
CA THR A 303 -23.56 20.99 -2.30
C THR A 303 -24.92 21.51 -1.84
N LEU A 304 -25.82 21.87 -2.79
CA LEU A 304 -27.18 22.34 -2.48
C LEU A 304 -28.00 21.30 -1.73
N ILE A 305 -27.81 20.03 -2.08
CA ILE A 305 -28.56 18.92 -1.47
C ILE A 305 -27.77 18.21 -0.37
N LYS A 306 -26.56 18.69 -0.04
CA LYS A 306 -25.65 18.08 0.95
C LYS A 306 -25.58 16.55 0.76
N TRP A 307 -25.31 16.13 -0.47
CA TRP A 307 -25.24 14.72 -0.82
C TRP A 307 -23.81 14.31 -1.09
N GLU A 308 -23.45 13.17 -0.55
CA GLU A 308 -22.21 12.44 -0.80
C GLU A 308 -22.52 10.93 -0.79
N SER A 309 -21.72 10.15 -1.50
CA SER A 309 -21.78 8.70 -1.46
C SER A 309 -21.32 8.21 -0.08
N LYS A 310 -22.13 7.33 0.52
CA LYS A 310 -21.87 6.80 1.88
C LYS A 310 -21.39 5.36 1.89
N ILE A 311 -21.66 4.63 0.81
CA ILE A 311 -21.31 3.21 0.73
C ILE A 311 -20.06 3.07 -0.12
N PRO A 312 -18.91 2.70 0.49
CA PRO A 312 -17.68 2.41 -0.24
C PRO A 312 -17.92 1.27 -1.24
N PHE A 313 -17.20 1.28 -2.36
CA PHE A 313 -17.40 0.33 -3.46
C PHE A 313 -17.29 -1.12 -3.01
N ARG A 314 -16.24 -1.48 -2.25
CA ARG A 314 -16.04 -2.83 -1.69
C ARG A 314 -17.22 -3.25 -0.80
N THR A 315 -17.63 -2.37 0.12
CA THR A 315 -18.77 -2.65 1.02
C THR A 315 -20.07 -2.87 0.24
N GLY A 316 -20.29 -2.10 -0.82
CA GLY A 316 -21.42 -2.26 -1.72
C GLY A 316 -21.37 -3.60 -2.47
N LEU A 317 -20.19 -4.03 -2.94
CA LEU A 317 -20.00 -5.34 -3.59
C LEU A 317 -20.34 -6.49 -2.64
N ILE A 318 -19.87 -6.44 -1.39
CA ILE A 318 -20.20 -7.44 -0.36
C ILE A 318 -21.71 -7.52 -0.16
N LYS A 319 -22.39 -6.38 0.03
CA LYS A 319 -23.85 -6.33 0.20
C LYS A 319 -24.60 -6.86 -1.02
N THR A 320 -24.10 -6.58 -2.21
CA THR A 320 -24.66 -7.09 -3.46
C THR A 320 -24.53 -8.60 -3.51
N LEU A 321 -23.32 -9.14 -3.38
CA LEU A 321 -23.04 -10.58 -3.43
C LEU A 321 -23.86 -11.35 -2.37
N THR A 322 -23.87 -10.86 -1.13
CA THR A 322 -24.63 -11.47 -0.03
C THR A 322 -26.14 -11.50 -0.35
N SER A 323 -26.69 -10.45 -0.99
CA SER A 323 -28.11 -10.40 -1.36
C SER A 323 -28.51 -11.43 -2.42
N PHE A 324 -27.54 -11.91 -3.20
CA PHE A 324 -27.73 -13.00 -4.18
C PHE A 324 -27.33 -14.37 -3.62
N GLY A 325 -27.07 -14.47 -2.30
CA GLY A 325 -26.76 -15.72 -1.61
C GLY A 325 -25.33 -16.21 -1.81
N TYR A 326 -24.42 -15.35 -2.32
CA TYR A 326 -23.01 -15.67 -2.44
C TYR A 326 -22.32 -15.52 -1.09
N ASN A 327 -21.60 -16.57 -0.66
CA ASN A 327 -20.77 -16.49 0.54
C ASN A 327 -19.46 -15.78 0.19
N VAL A 328 -19.31 -14.58 0.70
CA VAL A 328 -18.07 -13.83 0.56
C VAL A 328 -17.01 -14.47 1.47
N ASN A 329 -15.79 -14.62 0.99
CA ASN A 329 -14.70 -15.11 1.81
C ASN A 329 -14.34 -14.04 2.86
N GLU A 330 -14.94 -14.16 4.04
CA GLU A 330 -14.74 -13.25 5.16
C GLU A 330 -13.45 -13.56 5.97
N ASN A 331 -12.62 -14.52 5.54
CA ASN A 331 -11.38 -14.84 6.24
C ASN A 331 -10.36 -13.68 6.26
N THR A 332 -10.71 -12.57 5.65
CA THR A 332 -10.00 -11.30 5.82
C THR A 332 -10.76 -10.28 6.68
N PHE A 333 -12.07 -10.50 7.03
CA PHE A 333 -12.76 -9.56 7.94
C PHE A 333 -14.10 -10.13 8.42
N LYS A 334 -14.25 -10.37 9.72
CA LYS A 334 -15.55 -10.42 10.38
C LYS A 334 -16.04 -9.00 10.63
N PRO A 335 -17.07 -8.49 9.94
CA PRO A 335 -17.71 -7.26 10.40
C PRO A 335 -18.39 -7.59 11.74
N ALA A 336 -18.09 -6.79 12.74
CA ALA A 336 -18.66 -6.96 14.06
C ALA A 336 -20.21 -6.96 13.96
N LYS A 337 -20.85 -8.04 14.38
CA LYS A 337 -22.30 -8.17 14.63
C LYS A 337 -22.90 -7.05 15.50
N LEU A 338 -22.06 -6.19 16.05
CA LEU A 338 -22.44 -5.10 16.95
C LEU A 338 -22.95 -3.84 16.26
N ILE A 339 -22.83 -3.70 14.93
CA ILE A 339 -23.26 -2.48 14.24
C ILE A 339 -24.72 -2.58 13.83
N GLU A 340 -25.23 -3.77 13.48
CA GLU A 340 -26.65 -3.94 13.15
C GLU A 340 -27.56 -3.80 14.38
N GLU A 341 -27.14 -4.26 15.55
CA GLU A 341 -27.91 -4.07 16.78
C GLU A 341 -27.88 -2.61 17.28
N LYS A 342 -26.77 -1.88 17.09
CA LYS A 342 -26.70 -0.46 17.45
C LYS A 342 -27.43 0.46 16.49
N ILE A 343 -27.57 0.08 15.22
CA ILE A 343 -28.39 0.82 14.25
C ILE A 343 -29.88 0.55 14.51
N ARG A 344 -30.27 -0.65 14.88
CA ARG A 344 -31.66 -0.94 15.31
C ARG A 344 -32.02 -0.30 16.65
N ALA A 345 -31.08 -0.15 17.56
CA ALA A 345 -31.32 0.48 18.87
C ALA A 345 -31.30 2.02 18.87
N ARG A 346 -30.78 2.67 17.80
CA ARG A 346 -30.78 4.13 17.65
C ARG A 346 -31.84 4.70 16.69
N VAL A 347 -32.69 3.87 16.15
CA VAL A 347 -33.94 4.28 15.46
C VAL A 347 -35.12 3.95 16.35
N SER A 348 -35.07 4.31 17.62
CA SER A 348 -36.28 4.49 18.42
C SER A 348 -36.84 5.86 18.07
N VAL A 349 -38.12 5.81 17.75
CA VAL A 349 -38.99 6.92 17.39
C VAL A 349 -39.18 7.83 18.59
N ASP A 350 -38.27 8.80 18.80
CA ASP A 350 -38.54 9.91 19.73
C ASP A 350 -37.61 11.08 19.44
N SER A 351 -37.78 11.73 18.31
CA SER A 351 -37.38 13.13 18.11
C SER A 351 -37.93 13.71 16.80
N LEU A 352 -39.23 13.66 16.63
CA LEU A 352 -39.91 14.56 15.69
C LEU A 352 -40.71 15.57 16.50
N VAL A 353 -40.01 16.55 17.08
CA VAL A 353 -40.63 17.78 17.61
C VAL A 353 -40.52 18.83 16.51
N PRO A 354 -41.63 19.53 16.16
CA PRO A 354 -41.61 20.60 15.18
C PRO A 354 -40.82 21.78 15.75
N ILE A 355 -39.90 22.29 14.97
CA ILE A 355 -39.16 23.52 15.28
C ILE A 355 -40.14 24.69 15.12
N GLN A 356 -40.62 25.19 16.23
CA GLN A 356 -41.24 26.50 16.30
C GLN A 356 -40.16 27.59 16.25
N ASP A 357 -40.44 28.63 15.47
CA ASP A 357 -39.73 29.88 15.35
C ASP A 357 -39.16 30.37 16.68
N ARG A 358 -37.81 30.45 16.74
CA ARG A 358 -37.14 31.31 17.70
C ARG A 358 -36.33 32.36 16.95
N THR A 359 -36.90 33.56 16.92
CA THR A 359 -36.19 34.81 16.66
C THR A 359 -34.96 34.90 17.54
N ILE A 360 -33.78 34.92 16.94
CA ILE A 360 -32.52 35.24 17.61
C ILE A 360 -32.36 36.75 17.51
N LYS A 361 -32.38 37.41 18.69
CA LYS A 361 -31.95 38.78 18.85
C LYS A 361 -30.44 38.87 18.58
N GLU A 362 -30.09 39.86 17.76
CA GLU A 362 -28.72 40.33 17.59
C GLU A 362 -28.20 40.92 18.90
N ASP A 363 -27.13 40.35 19.43
CA ASP A 363 -26.22 41.07 20.34
C ASP A 363 -24.95 41.39 19.57
N LYS A 364 -24.86 42.68 19.19
CA LYS A 364 -23.61 43.31 18.78
C LYS A 364 -22.80 43.58 20.03
N GLN A 365 -21.63 42.99 20.12
CA GLN A 365 -20.54 43.60 20.90
C GLN A 365 -19.27 43.67 20.04
N GLU A 366 -18.85 44.94 19.96
CA GLU A 366 -17.65 45.44 19.34
C GLU A 366 -16.38 44.72 19.80
N ILE A 367 -15.53 44.38 18.86
CA ILE A 367 -14.08 44.45 19.04
C ILE A 367 -13.51 45.19 17.85
N THR A 368 -13.38 46.48 18.00
CA THR A 368 -12.51 47.37 17.24
C THR A 368 -11.16 47.34 17.92
N SER A 369 -10.12 47.03 17.18
CA SER A 369 -8.85 47.79 17.12
C SER A 369 -7.65 46.91 16.76
N LEU A 370 -6.82 47.56 15.94
CA LEU A 370 -5.42 47.28 15.64
C LEU A 370 -5.16 46.32 14.44
N VAL A 371 -5.05 46.88 13.26
CA VAL A 371 -3.78 47.32 12.69
C VAL A 371 -4.02 48.21 11.48
N GLU A 372 -3.78 49.51 11.64
CA GLU A 372 -3.48 50.45 10.56
C GLU A 372 -2.03 50.17 10.10
N ALA A 373 -1.84 49.77 8.87
CA ALA A 373 -0.56 49.92 8.16
C ALA A 373 -0.77 50.91 7.03
N LYS A 374 -0.07 52.03 7.16
CA LYS A 374 -0.05 53.17 6.23
C LYS A 374 0.27 52.72 4.80
N GLU A 375 -0.58 53.14 3.88
CA GLU A 375 -0.26 53.28 2.46
C GLU A 375 0.54 54.59 2.27
N GLU A 376 1.76 54.49 1.74
CA GLU A 376 2.44 55.61 1.11
C GLU A 376 2.15 55.64 -0.37
N PRO A 377 1.91 56.79 -0.99
CA PRO A 377 1.51 56.87 -2.39
C PRO A 377 2.72 56.72 -3.33
N VAL A 378 2.65 55.75 -4.20
CA VAL A 378 3.59 55.62 -5.30
C VAL A 378 3.15 56.54 -6.43
N SER A 379 4.02 57.47 -6.77
CA SER A 379 3.92 58.45 -7.87
C SER A 379 3.79 57.75 -9.24
N ASP A 380 2.87 58.31 -10.04
CA ASP A 380 2.76 58.11 -11.49
C ASP A 380 4.10 58.28 -12.22
N GLY A 381 4.64 57.19 -12.71
CA GLY A 381 5.72 57.15 -13.67
C GLY A 381 5.31 56.30 -14.85
N GLN A 382 4.71 56.95 -15.85
CA GLN A 382 4.50 56.33 -17.16
C GLN A 382 5.83 55.92 -17.77
N SER A 383 6.10 54.60 -17.85
CA SER A 383 7.08 54.05 -18.74
C SER A 383 6.37 52.99 -19.61
N LYS A 384 6.29 53.29 -20.89
CA LYS A 384 5.84 52.42 -21.98
C LYS A 384 6.57 51.09 -21.91
N PRO A 385 5.91 49.93 -22.18
CA PRO A 385 6.56 48.65 -22.28
C PRO A 385 7.52 48.67 -23.50
N GLN A 386 8.81 48.57 -23.23
CA GLN A 386 9.78 48.20 -24.26
C GLN A 386 9.53 46.78 -24.68
N GLU A 387 9.07 46.62 -25.92
CA GLU A 387 9.15 45.36 -26.67
C GLU A 387 10.60 44.86 -26.62
N ARG A 388 10.89 43.79 -25.88
CA ARG A 388 12.07 42.99 -26.09
C ARG A 388 11.91 42.27 -27.43
N LYS A 389 12.46 42.89 -28.49
CA LYS A 389 12.75 42.22 -29.73
C LYS A 389 13.72 41.08 -29.46
N ASN A 390 13.26 39.86 -29.50
CA ASN A 390 14.12 38.69 -29.66
C ASN A 390 14.95 38.92 -30.92
N PRO A 391 16.27 38.76 -30.88
CA PRO A 391 17.07 38.75 -32.10
C PRO A 391 16.77 37.45 -32.84
N LEU A 392 15.84 37.53 -33.78
CA LEU A 392 15.80 36.58 -34.88
C LEU A 392 17.16 36.61 -35.55
N LEU A 393 17.94 35.57 -35.39
CA LEU A 393 19.09 35.26 -36.22
C LEU A 393 18.64 35.37 -37.66
N LYS A 394 18.95 36.49 -38.32
CA LYS A 394 18.89 36.61 -39.77
C LYS A 394 19.96 35.66 -40.31
N LEU A 395 19.58 34.43 -40.56
CA LEU A 395 20.32 33.56 -41.46
C LEU A 395 20.22 34.18 -42.85
N ASN A 396 21.24 34.95 -43.21
CA ASN A 396 21.46 35.35 -44.61
C ASN A 396 21.80 34.05 -45.38
N PHE A 397 20.77 33.46 -45.94
CA PHE A 397 20.97 32.45 -46.99
C PHE A 397 21.51 33.17 -48.20
N PRO A 398 22.64 32.76 -48.78
CA PRO A 398 23.04 33.25 -50.06
C PRO A 398 21.94 32.94 -51.07
N ARG A 399 21.43 33.95 -51.72
CA ARG A 399 20.52 33.80 -52.88
C ARG A 399 21.31 33.05 -53.96
N ILE A 400 21.30 31.74 -53.89
CA ILE A 400 21.67 30.92 -55.03
C ILE A 400 20.45 30.99 -55.94
N SER A 401 20.52 31.82 -56.99
CA SER A 401 19.58 31.81 -58.11
C SER A 401 19.87 30.52 -58.90
N LEU A 402 19.42 29.39 -58.41
CA LEU A 402 19.24 28.21 -59.23
C LEU A 402 18.09 28.52 -60.18
N GLY A 403 18.36 28.78 -61.42
CA GLY A 403 17.42 28.88 -62.54
C GLY A 403 16.71 27.55 -62.78
N LEU A 404 16.10 27.02 -61.78
CA LEU A 404 15.30 25.80 -61.85
C LEU A 404 13.89 26.15 -62.27
N ASN A 405 13.51 25.58 -63.41
CA ASN A 405 12.19 25.71 -64.01
C ASN A 405 11.13 25.32 -62.99
N ASN A 406 10.02 26.05 -62.88
CA ASN A 406 8.91 25.79 -61.92
C ASN A 406 8.41 24.34 -61.97
N LYS A 407 8.58 23.65 -63.09
CA LYS A 407 8.25 22.21 -63.23
C LYS A 407 9.13 21.26 -62.39
N VAL A 408 10.29 21.72 -61.87
CA VAL A 408 11.21 20.95 -61.02
C VAL A 408 11.11 21.40 -59.57
N LEU A 409 10.84 22.68 -59.29
CA LEU A 409 10.70 23.25 -57.94
C LEU A 409 9.46 22.72 -57.20
N ILE A 410 8.34 22.57 -57.90
CA ILE A 410 7.08 22.06 -57.30
C ILE A 410 7.26 20.59 -56.78
N PRO A 411 7.73 19.62 -57.57
CA PRO A 411 7.92 18.27 -57.06
C PRO A 411 8.97 18.19 -55.96
N ILE A 412 10.05 18.99 -56.00
CA ILE A 412 11.03 19.03 -54.89
C ILE A 412 10.41 19.57 -53.61
N SER A 413 9.62 20.64 -53.69
CA SER A 413 8.94 21.20 -52.51
C SER A 413 7.89 20.23 -51.92
N VAL A 414 7.19 19.46 -52.77
CA VAL A 414 6.26 18.41 -52.36
C VAL A 414 7.00 17.27 -51.64
N ILE A 415 8.14 16.81 -52.18
CA ILE A 415 8.98 15.79 -51.59
C ILE A 415 9.55 16.25 -50.25
N LEU A 416 10.07 17.46 -50.14
CA LEU A 416 10.56 18.06 -48.90
C LEU A 416 9.46 18.20 -47.85
N SER A 417 8.25 18.63 -48.25
CA SER A 417 7.09 18.72 -47.39
C SER A 417 6.65 17.33 -46.90
N PHE A 418 6.68 16.34 -47.80
CA PHE A 418 6.40 14.93 -47.41
C PHE A 418 7.43 14.41 -46.40
N ILE A 419 8.72 14.63 -46.64
CA ILE A 419 9.79 14.23 -45.71
C ILE A 419 9.60 14.93 -44.34
N LEU A 420 9.29 16.23 -44.34
CA LEU A 420 9.07 16.99 -43.12
C LEU A 420 7.88 16.43 -42.33
N ILE A 421 6.73 16.23 -42.99
CA ILE A 421 5.46 15.86 -42.29
C ILE A 421 5.46 14.41 -41.89
N PHE A 422 5.95 13.49 -42.76
CA PHE A 422 5.81 12.04 -42.50
C PHE A 422 7.04 11.38 -41.89
N ILE A 423 8.18 12.06 -41.82
CA ILE A 423 9.42 11.53 -41.26
C ILE A 423 9.92 12.40 -40.12
N ILE A 424 10.27 13.65 -40.40
CA ILE A 424 10.95 14.51 -39.40
C ILE A 424 10.04 14.85 -38.25
N LEU A 425 8.77 15.20 -38.50
CA LEU A 425 7.84 15.53 -37.42
C LEU A 425 7.53 14.33 -36.50
N PRO A 426 7.17 13.12 -37.01
CA PRO A 426 6.94 11.97 -36.10
C PRO A 426 8.18 11.54 -35.32
N VAL A 427 9.36 11.52 -35.95
CA VAL A 427 10.61 11.17 -35.27
C VAL A 427 10.97 12.21 -34.22
N GLY A 428 10.88 13.49 -34.57
CA GLY A 428 11.11 14.59 -33.63
C GLY A 428 10.13 14.56 -32.45
N GLN A 429 8.86 14.32 -32.70
CA GLN A 429 7.84 14.19 -31.67
C GLN A 429 8.15 13.00 -30.74
N THR A 430 8.54 11.84 -31.30
CA THR A 430 8.94 10.67 -30.50
C THR A 430 10.10 11.02 -29.58
N TYR A 431 11.15 11.65 -30.10
CA TYR A 431 12.31 12.03 -29.31
C TYR A 431 11.96 12.97 -28.15
N PHE A 432 11.19 14.02 -28.40
CA PHE A 432 10.82 14.98 -27.37
C PHE A 432 9.91 14.36 -26.31
N THR A 433 8.93 13.55 -26.71
CA THR A 433 8.01 12.90 -25.76
C THR A 433 8.71 11.84 -24.92
N VAL A 434 9.67 11.07 -25.46
CA VAL A 434 10.51 10.16 -24.66
C VAL A 434 11.34 10.93 -23.64
N LYS A 435 11.96 12.04 -24.05
CA LYS A 435 12.74 12.87 -23.13
C LYS A 435 11.91 13.44 -21.99
N GLU A 436 10.69 13.90 -22.26
CA GLU A 436 9.73 14.35 -21.24
C GLU A 436 9.35 13.20 -20.28
N ALA A 437 9.06 12.03 -20.83
CA ALA A 437 8.68 10.86 -20.06
C ALA A 437 9.81 10.41 -19.09
N VAL A 438 11.04 10.32 -19.58
CA VAL A 438 12.21 9.96 -18.75
C VAL A 438 12.39 10.99 -17.64
N LYS A 439 12.35 12.28 -17.96
CA LYS A 439 12.46 13.35 -16.94
C LYS A 439 11.36 13.27 -15.88
N ALA A 440 10.14 12.86 -16.23
CA ALA A 440 9.06 12.67 -15.30
C ALA A 440 9.33 11.46 -14.37
N LEU A 441 9.83 10.33 -14.93
CA LEU A 441 10.19 9.15 -14.14
C LEU A 441 11.34 9.41 -13.17
N GLU A 442 12.36 10.16 -13.56
CA GLU A 442 13.50 10.52 -12.71
C GLU A 442 13.10 11.31 -11.44
N GLN A 443 11.95 11.98 -11.46
CA GLN A 443 11.45 12.74 -10.30
C GLN A 443 10.70 11.87 -9.28
N ILE A 444 10.21 10.69 -9.67
CA ILE A 444 9.35 9.86 -8.84
C ILE A 444 10.04 9.38 -7.54
N PRO A 445 11.30 8.86 -7.56
CA PRO A 445 11.94 8.39 -6.33
C PRO A 445 12.02 9.48 -5.25
N ALA A 446 12.38 10.69 -5.62
CA ALA A 446 12.45 11.80 -4.68
C ALA A 446 11.07 12.16 -4.08
N LEU A 447 10.00 12.11 -4.87
CA LEU A 447 8.64 12.38 -4.40
C LEU A 447 8.12 11.27 -3.48
N VAL A 448 8.45 10.01 -3.78
CA VAL A 448 8.09 8.87 -2.93
C VAL A 448 8.79 8.99 -1.57
N THR A 449 10.07 9.32 -1.54
CA THR A 449 10.81 9.50 -0.28
C THR A 449 10.31 10.67 0.55
N GLN A 450 9.72 11.68 -0.08
CA GLN A 450 9.05 12.81 0.58
C GLN A 450 7.61 12.53 0.98
N LEU A 451 7.12 11.29 0.81
CA LEU A 451 5.74 10.88 1.07
C LEU A 451 4.70 11.71 0.30
N ASP A 452 5.08 12.27 -0.86
CA ASP A 452 4.17 12.99 -1.75
C ASP A 452 3.61 12.06 -2.82
N SER A 453 2.65 11.23 -2.41
CA SER A 453 2.01 10.25 -3.30
C SER A 453 1.24 10.90 -4.44
N GLU A 454 0.67 12.10 -4.23
CA GLU A 454 -0.11 12.79 -5.26
C GLU A 454 0.80 13.38 -6.35
N ALA A 455 1.89 14.04 -5.98
CA ALA A 455 2.87 14.52 -6.97
C ALA A 455 3.55 13.35 -7.69
N SER A 456 3.89 12.27 -6.99
CA SER A 456 4.43 11.04 -7.57
C SER A 456 3.47 10.43 -8.59
N LYS A 457 2.19 10.31 -8.26
CA LYS A 457 1.12 9.82 -9.14
C LYS A 457 1.02 10.67 -10.41
N ASN A 458 1.03 11.99 -10.26
CA ASN A 458 0.93 12.92 -11.39
C ASN A 458 2.14 12.80 -12.33
N LYS A 459 3.35 12.64 -11.79
CA LYS A 459 4.57 12.43 -12.59
C LYS A 459 4.58 11.07 -13.30
N ALA A 460 4.13 10.03 -12.65
CA ALA A 460 3.99 8.73 -13.28
C ALA A 460 2.97 8.73 -14.42
N ASN A 461 1.85 9.45 -14.25
CA ASN A 461 0.87 9.63 -15.31
C ASN A 461 1.41 10.48 -16.48
N GLU A 462 2.17 11.55 -16.19
CA GLU A 462 2.86 12.36 -17.20
C GLU A 462 3.80 11.48 -18.04
N ALA A 463 4.59 10.62 -17.39
CA ALA A 463 5.48 9.69 -18.07
C ALA A 463 4.71 8.69 -18.93
N TYR A 464 3.64 8.09 -18.41
CA TYR A 464 2.78 7.15 -19.14
C TYR A 464 2.20 7.79 -20.40
N VAL A 465 1.60 8.97 -20.28
CA VAL A 465 1.00 9.70 -21.43
C VAL A 465 2.06 10.04 -22.47
N SER A 466 3.25 10.45 -22.03
CA SER A 466 4.34 10.83 -22.94
C SER A 466 4.94 9.62 -23.65
N PHE A 467 5.14 8.46 -22.98
CA PHE A 467 5.56 7.23 -23.68
C PHE A 467 4.50 6.72 -24.65
N SER A 468 3.23 6.78 -24.29
CA SER A 468 2.13 6.40 -25.18
C SER A 468 2.06 7.29 -26.42
N LYS A 469 2.28 8.60 -26.27
CA LYS A 469 2.40 9.52 -27.42
C LYS A 469 3.63 9.22 -28.27
N ALA A 470 4.77 8.91 -27.65
CA ALA A 470 5.98 8.50 -28.33
C ALA A 470 5.74 7.27 -29.20
N GLN A 471 5.12 6.24 -28.63
CA GLN A 471 4.76 5.00 -29.33
C GLN A 471 3.85 5.28 -30.52
N ASN A 472 2.79 6.06 -30.33
CA ASN A 472 1.87 6.44 -31.41
C ASN A 472 2.56 7.25 -32.53
N SER A 473 3.53 8.09 -32.20
CA SER A 473 4.29 8.85 -33.18
C SER A 473 5.30 7.99 -33.91
N PHE A 474 5.95 7.07 -33.21
CA PHE A 474 6.93 6.14 -33.75
C PHE A 474 6.28 5.10 -34.68
N SER A 475 5.09 4.61 -34.37
CA SER A 475 4.34 3.68 -35.20
C SER A 475 4.02 4.25 -36.60
N LYS A 476 3.87 5.57 -36.73
CA LYS A 476 3.63 6.24 -38.00
C LYS A 476 4.81 6.15 -38.97
N VAL A 477 6.03 5.88 -38.51
CA VAL A 477 7.22 5.76 -39.36
C VAL A 477 7.57 4.28 -39.68
N ARG A 478 6.75 3.32 -39.30
CA ARG A 478 6.95 1.88 -39.57
C ARG A 478 7.19 1.59 -41.04
N TRP A 479 6.50 2.28 -41.92
CA TRP A 479 6.63 2.12 -43.37
C TRP A 479 8.05 2.41 -43.87
N ILE A 480 8.82 3.32 -43.21
CA ILE A 480 10.21 3.64 -43.53
C ILE A 480 11.09 2.45 -43.25
N PHE A 481 10.93 1.87 -42.07
CA PHE A 481 11.68 0.67 -41.67
C PHE A 481 11.36 -0.50 -42.58
N ASN A 482 10.11 -0.63 -43.06
CA ASN A 482 9.71 -1.64 -44.03
C ASN A 482 10.45 -1.48 -45.35
N ILE A 483 10.52 -0.24 -45.88
CA ILE A 483 11.28 0.05 -47.14
C ILE A 483 12.78 -0.24 -46.95
N LEU A 484 13.33 0.01 -45.77
CA LEU A 484 14.75 -0.19 -45.47
C LEU A 484 15.07 -1.66 -45.08
N GLY A 485 14.08 -2.56 -45.06
CA GLY A 485 14.27 -3.96 -44.61
C GLY A 485 14.61 -4.10 -43.13
N ARG A 486 14.24 -3.13 -42.29
CA ARG A 486 14.60 -3.03 -40.86
C ARG A 486 13.39 -3.12 -39.92
N ASN A 487 12.41 -3.94 -40.27
CA ASN A 487 11.17 -4.08 -39.47
C ASN A 487 11.45 -4.57 -38.04
N GLU A 488 12.38 -5.51 -37.86
CA GLU A 488 12.75 -6.02 -36.53
C GLU A 488 13.28 -4.91 -35.61
N GLN A 489 14.06 -3.97 -36.13
CA GLN A 489 14.53 -2.81 -35.36
C GLN A 489 13.36 -1.90 -34.94
N HIS A 490 12.42 -1.66 -35.85
CA HIS A 490 11.21 -0.89 -35.51
C HIS A 490 10.43 -1.58 -34.42
N ASP A 491 10.14 -2.87 -34.56
CA ASP A 491 9.31 -3.62 -33.65
C ASP A 491 9.99 -3.76 -32.29
N SER A 492 11.32 -3.93 -32.24
CA SER A 492 12.11 -3.94 -31.01
C SER A 492 12.07 -2.59 -30.27
N LEU A 493 12.28 -1.48 -30.98
CA LEU A 493 12.19 -0.14 -30.38
C LEU A 493 10.76 0.18 -29.92
N ASN A 494 9.75 -0.22 -30.68
CA ASN A 494 8.35 -0.05 -30.27
C ASN A 494 8.00 -0.91 -29.04
N GLY A 495 8.55 -2.11 -28.93
CA GLY A 495 8.45 -2.96 -27.74
C GLY A 495 9.05 -2.31 -26.49
N LEU A 496 10.20 -1.65 -26.62
CA LEU A 496 10.79 -0.88 -25.51
C LEU A 496 9.93 0.32 -25.10
N LEU A 497 9.33 1.04 -26.06
CA LEU A 497 8.39 2.12 -25.73
C LEU A 497 7.14 1.60 -25.00
N SER A 498 6.62 0.43 -25.42
CA SER A 498 5.53 -0.25 -24.75
C SER A 498 5.91 -0.64 -23.32
N SER A 499 7.10 -1.24 -23.14
CA SER A 499 7.63 -1.60 -21.83
C SER A 499 7.72 -0.40 -20.90
N ALA A 500 8.29 0.71 -21.38
CA ALA A 500 8.41 1.94 -20.59
C ALA A 500 7.04 2.56 -20.25
N SER A 501 6.05 2.43 -21.14
CA SER A 501 4.67 2.83 -20.87
C SER A 501 4.05 2.01 -19.74
N TYR A 502 4.16 0.67 -19.77
CA TYR A 502 3.67 -0.20 -18.71
C TYR A 502 4.41 0.02 -17.38
N PHE A 503 5.72 0.24 -17.43
CA PHE A 503 6.48 0.60 -16.25
C PHE A 503 5.97 1.89 -15.60
N SER A 504 5.70 2.92 -16.40
CA SER A 504 5.12 4.19 -15.92
C SER A 504 3.73 3.99 -15.32
N LYS A 505 2.92 3.10 -15.91
CA LYS A 505 1.60 2.74 -15.40
C LYS A 505 1.70 1.97 -14.06
N SER A 506 2.73 1.13 -13.92
CA SER A 506 3.05 0.49 -12.64
C SER A 506 3.40 1.54 -11.58
N ALA A 507 4.30 2.47 -11.88
CA ALA A 507 4.66 3.56 -10.98
C ALA A 507 3.47 4.42 -10.56
N TYR A 508 2.53 4.67 -11.49
CA TYR A 508 1.27 5.37 -11.20
C TYR A 508 0.43 4.63 -10.14
N ASN A 509 0.24 3.32 -10.31
CA ASN A 509 -0.56 2.53 -9.37
C ASN A 509 0.15 2.38 -8.01
N LEU A 510 1.48 2.24 -8.00
CA LEU A 510 2.25 2.24 -6.75
C LEU A 510 2.13 3.55 -6.00
N SER A 511 2.15 4.68 -6.71
CA SER A 511 1.94 5.99 -6.09
C SER A 511 0.55 6.12 -5.46
N LYS A 512 -0.48 5.53 -6.08
CA LYS A 512 -1.82 5.43 -5.47
C LYS A 512 -1.83 4.53 -4.23
N ALA A 513 -1.14 3.41 -4.30
CA ALA A 513 -1.05 2.46 -3.20
C ALA A 513 -0.31 3.01 -1.98
N ALA A 514 0.57 3.99 -2.16
CA ALA A 514 1.33 4.61 -1.07
C ALA A 514 0.46 5.47 -0.12
N ASN A 515 -0.73 5.90 -0.55
CA ASN A 515 -1.56 6.82 0.22
C ASN A 515 -1.93 6.35 1.64
N PRO A 516 -2.45 5.12 1.87
CA PRO A 516 -2.77 4.67 3.23
C PRO A 516 -1.52 4.54 4.12
N PHE A 517 -0.37 4.22 3.57
CA PHE A 517 0.89 4.19 4.33
C PHE A 517 1.30 5.59 4.79
N ASN A 518 1.10 6.61 3.95
CA ASN A 518 1.30 8.01 4.36
C ASN A 518 0.31 8.44 5.46
N GLN A 519 -0.91 7.89 5.45
CA GLN A 519 -1.90 8.15 6.48
C GLN A 519 -1.55 7.52 7.83
N ILE A 520 -0.82 6.40 7.87
CA ILE A 520 -0.36 5.79 9.13
C ILE A 520 0.39 6.83 9.95
N TRP A 521 1.35 7.54 9.33
CA TRP A 521 2.14 8.55 10.00
C TRP A 521 1.29 9.68 10.60
N GLU A 522 0.27 10.12 9.87
CA GLU A 522 -0.64 11.17 10.35
C GLU A 522 -1.59 10.67 11.44
N THR A 523 -1.89 9.38 11.46
CA THR A 523 -2.81 8.75 12.42
C THR A 523 -2.13 8.46 13.76
N ILE A 524 -0.89 7.96 13.72
CA ILE A 524 -0.15 7.53 14.91
C ILE A 524 0.35 8.71 15.77
N LYS A 525 0.36 9.93 15.20
CA LYS A 525 0.76 11.14 15.93
C LYS A 525 -0.11 11.36 17.18
N PRO A 526 0.48 11.78 18.29
CA PRO A 526 -0.29 12.17 19.47
C PRO A 526 -1.35 13.23 19.12
N ASN A 527 -2.56 13.09 19.67
CA ASN A 527 -3.69 14.01 19.46
C ASN A 527 -4.22 14.10 18.01
N SER A 528 -3.91 13.13 17.14
CA SER A 528 -4.51 13.08 15.82
C SER A 528 -6.00 12.71 15.91
N ASP A 529 -6.86 13.42 15.18
CA ASP A 529 -8.28 13.09 15.02
C ASP A 529 -8.49 12.03 13.92
N LYS A 530 -7.45 11.70 13.16
CA LYS A 530 -7.48 10.69 12.08
C LYS A 530 -7.47 9.29 12.65
N TYR A 531 -8.01 8.35 11.91
CA TYR A 531 -7.95 6.91 12.19
C TYR A 531 -7.74 6.14 10.88
N LEU A 532 -7.14 4.97 10.97
CA LEU A 532 -6.92 4.11 9.80
C LEU A 532 -8.24 3.52 9.34
N LYS A 533 -8.41 3.49 8.03
CA LYS A 533 -9.55 2.85 7.37
C LYS A 533 -9.04 1.61 6.64
N ASN A 534 -9.60 0.46 6.93
CA ASN A 534 -9.22 -0.78 6.26
C ASN A 534 -9.49 -0.73 4.75
N ASP A 535 -10.58 -0.07 4.35
CA ASP A 535 -10.90 0.11 2.92
C ASP A 535 -9.78 0.80 2.13
N ASP A 536 -8.98 1.69 2.76
CA ASP A 536 -7.86 2.37 2.11
C ASP A 536 -6.70 1.37 1.83
N PHE A 537 -6.49 0.40 2.72
CA PHE A 537 -5.49 -0.67 2.53
C PHE A 537 -5.95 -1.72 1.52
N ASP A 538 -7.25 -2.08 1.52
CA ASP A 538 -7.82 -2.93 0.49
C ASP A 538 -7.64 -2.32 -0.90
N GLN A 539 -7.86 -1.00 -1.02
CA GLN A 539 -7.63 -0.29 -2.26
C GLN A 539 -6.13 -0.23 -2.62
N ALA A 540 -5.23 -0.10 -1.63
CA ALA A 540 -3.80 -0.15 -1.86
C ALA A 540 -3.37 -1.51 -2.39
N LYS A 541 -3.88 -2.61 -1.82
CA LYS A 541 -3.64 -3.98 -2.29
C LYS A 541 -3.98 -4.12 -3.77
N VAL A 542 -5.16 -3.69 -4.17
CA VAL A 542 -5.59 -3.72 -5.57
C VAL A 542 -4.62 -2.93 -6.46
N ASN A 543 -4.23 -1.73 -6.04
CA ASN A 543 -3.28 -0.93 -6.82
C ASN A 543 -1.89 -1.58 -6.93
N ILE A 544 -1.41 -2.29 -5.89
CA ILE A 544 -0.14 -3.03 -5.94
C ILE A 544 -0.24 -4.21 -6.90
N GLU A 545 -1.35 -4.96 -6.87
CA GLU A 545 -1.59 -6.07 -7.81
C GLU A 545 -1.60 -5.58 -9.26
N ILE A 546 -2.29 -4.47 -9.54
CA ILE A 546 -2.28 -3.85 -10.86
C ILE A 546 -0.86 -3.39 -11.24
N ALA A 547 -0.12 -2.82 -10.30
CA ALA A 547 1.25 -2.41 -10.54
C ALA A 547 2.15 -3.60 -10.90
N LYS A 548 2.02 -4.72 -10.17
CA LYS A 548 2.73 -5.97 -10.44
C LYS A 548 2.44 -6.51 -11.83
N ASN A 549 1.15 -6.56 -12.21
CA ASN A 549 0.75 -6.98 -13.54
C ASN A 549 1.36 -6.07 -14.64
N ASN A 550 1.36 -4.75 -14.43
CA ASN A 550 2.00 -3.83 -15.37
C ASN A 550 3.53 -4.04 -15.47
N LEU A 551 4.22 -4.39 -14.36
CA LEU A 551 5.65 -4.77 -14.43
C LEU A 551 5.86 -6.06 -15.22
N GLN A 552 4.98 -7.04 -15.06
CA GLN A 552 5.05 -8.29 -15.83
C GLN A 552 4.84 -8.03 -17.33
N LEU A 553 3.91 -7.15 -17.70
CA LEU A 553 3.70 -6.72 -19.08
C LEU A 553 4.92 -5.96 -19.62
N ALA A 554 5.53 -5.10 -18.81
CA ALA A 554 6.76 -4.41 -19.18
C ALA A 554 7.89 -5.43 -19.45
N LEU A 555 8.06 -6.40 -18.56
CA LEU A 555 9.06 -7.47 -18.70
C LEU A 555 8.80 -8.35 -19.92
N ALA A 556 7.56 -8.72 -20.18
CA ALA A 556 7.17 -9.50 -21.35
C ALA A 556 7.52 -8.76 -22.66
N ASN A 557 7.30 -7.44 -22.70
CA ASN A 557 7.69 -6.63 -23.86
C ASN A 557 9.22 -6.60 -24.07
N ILE A 558 10.01 -6.54 -22.98
CA ILE A 558 11.48 -6.60 -23.06
C ILE A 558 11.92 -7.98 -23.59
N LYS A 559 11.41 -9.07 -23.02
CA LYS A 559 11.77 -10.44 -23.42
C LYS A 559 11.40 -10.77 -24.87
N ASN A 560 10.33 -10.15 -25.38
CA ASN A 560 9.91 -10.29 -26.78
C ASN A 560 10.68 -9.36 -27.73
N THR A 561 11.54 -8.48 -27.20
CA THR A 561 12.37 -7.58 -28.00
C THR A 561 13.59 -8.35 -28.54
N ASN A 562 13.83 -8.27 -29.86
CA ASN A 562 15.07 -8.77 -30.44
C ASN A 562 16.21 -7.83 -30.07
N ILE A 563 16.98 -8.21 -29.03
CA ILE A 563 18.08 -7.38 -28.49
C ILE A 563 19.20 -7.19 -29.52
N ASP A 564 19.46 -8.20 -30.37
CA ASP A 564 20.51 -8.14 -31.39
C ASP A 564 20.17 -7.15 -32.52
N ALA A 565 18.90 -6.79 -32.66
CA ALA A 565 18.48 -5.75 -33.59
C ALA A 565 18.69 -4.32 -33.08
N LEU A 566 19.03 -4.16 -31.77
CA LEU A 566 19.22 -2.85 -31.14
C LEU A 566 20.67 -2.36 -31.26
N PRO A 567 20.92 -1.05 -31.22
CA PRO A 567 22.27 -0.50 -31.07
C PRO A 567 22.93 -0.93 -29.74
N ASP A 568 24.23 -1.19 -29.74
CA ASP A 568 25.00 -1.70 -28.58
C ASP A 568 24.81 -0.87 -27.29
N ASN A 569 24.68 0.44 -27.41
CA ASN A 569 24.46 1.33 -26.29
C ASN A 569 23.07 1.14 -25.64
N LEU A 570 22.08 0.69 -26.37
CA LEU A 570 20.75 0.38 -25.85
C LEU A 570 20.69 -1.03 -25.25
N THR A 571 21.42 -1.98 -25.80
CA THR A 571 21.44 -3.36 -25.32
C THR A 571 21.83 -3.46 -23.84
N LYS A 572 22.90 -2.79 -23.43
CA LYS A 572 23.33 -2.76 -22.02
C LYS A 572 22.27 -2.18 -21.09
N ASN A 573 21.65 -1.07 -21.50
CA ASN A 573 20.63 -0.41 -20.72
C ASN A 573 19.35 -1.27 -20.60
N VAL A 574 19.00 -2.04 -21.63
CA VAL A 574 17.85 -2.95 -21.60
C VAL A 574 18.04 -4.07 -20.58
N LEU A 575 19.25 -4.67 -20.53
CA LEU A 575 19.56 -5.72 -19.56
C LEU A 575 19.55 -5.19 -18.11
N GLU A 576 20.06 -3.99 -17.90
CA GLU A 576 20.01 -3.33 -16.59
C GLU A 576 18.55 -3.02 -16.19
N TYR A 577 17.76 -2.54 -17.13
CA TYR A 577 16.35 -2.24 -16.94
C TYR A 577 15.52 -3.50 -16.61
N GLU A 578 15.80 -4.62 -17.29
CA GLU A 578 15.19 -5.92 -16.97
C GLU A 578 15.46 -6.32 -15.51
N LYS A 579 16.72 -6.16 -15.06
CA LYS A 579 17.09 -6.44 -13.67
C LYS A 579 16.35 -5.56 -12.68
N ILE A 580 16.19 -4.27 -12.97
CA ILE A 580 15.43 -3.34 -12.14
C ILE A 580 13.97 -3.78 -12.03
N ILE A 581 13.33 -4.17 -13.12
CA ILE A 581 11.93 -4.61 -13.12
C ILE A 581 11.76 -5.90 -12.28
N ASN A 582 12.69 -6.85 -12.40
CA ASN A 582 12.65 -8.09 -11.60
C ASN A 582 12.77 -7.78 -10.09
N ASN A 583 13.74 -6.95 -9.70
CA ASN A 583 13.91 -6.55 -8.29
C ASN A 583 12.68 -5.81 -7.74
N LEU A 584 12.07 -4.93 -8.54
CA LEU A 584 10.84 -4.25 -8.15
C LEU A 584 9.67 -5.23 -8.01
N SER A 585 9.57 -6.22 -8.87
CA SER A 585 8.51 -7.23 -8.78
C SER A 585 8.58 -8.03 -7.48
N GLU A 586 9.78 -8.42 -7.04
CA GLU A 586 10.01 -9.06 -5.74
C GLU A 586 9.62 -8.14 -4.57
N GLY A 587 9.99 -6.86 -4.66
CA GLY A 587 9.60 -5.86 -3.66
C GLY A 587 8.08 -5.65 -3.54
N LEU A 588 7.33 -5.87 -4.62
CA LEU A 588 5.86 -5.75 -4.58
C LEU A 588 5.18 -6.87 -3.79
N ASP A 589 5.74 -8.08 -3.78
CA ASP A 589 5.21 -9.17 -2.98
C ASP A 589 5.35 -8.87 -1.49
N LEU A 590 6.47 -8.27 -1.10
CA LEU A 590 6.70 -7.76 0.24
C LEU A 590 5.68 -6.67 0.62
N LEU A 591 5.44 -5.73 -0.30
CA LEU A 591 4.50 -4.63 -0.08
C LEU A 591 3.04 -5.13 0.00
N LEU A 592 2.68 -6.16 -0.76
CA LEU A 592 1.38 -6.83 -0.66
C LEU A 592 1.17 -7.44 0.73
N SER A 593 2.15 -8.20 1.21
CA SER A 593 2.11 -8.80 2.55
C SER A 593 2.01 -7.75 3.65
N ALA A 594 2.71 -6.62 3.49
CA ALA A 594 2.60 -5.49 4.41
C ALA A 594 1.19 -4.88 4.38
N THR A 595 0.62 -4.70 3.20
CA THR A 595 -0.73 -4.10 3.04
C THR A 595 -1.81 -4.95 3.69
N GLU A 596 -1.66 -6.27 3.69
CA GLU A 596 -2.58 -7.20 4.35
C GLU A 596 -2.46 -7.18 5.87
N SER A 597 -1.24 -7.03 6.38
CA SER A 597 -0.96 -7.23 7.80
C SER A 597 -0.93 -5.93 8.61
N VAL A 598 -0.51 -4.82 8.01
CA VAL A 598 -0.30 -3.54 8.71
C VAL A 598 -1.55 -3.03 9.44
N PRO A 599 -2.78 -3.09 8.88
CA PRO A 599 -3.96 -2.67 9.63
C PRO A 599 -4.15 -3.44 10.93
N ASP A 600 -4.00 -4.77 10.89
CA ASP A 600 -4.11 -5.61 12.08
C ASP A 600 -2.99 -5.31 13.08
N LEU A 601 -1.74 -5.22 12.62
CA LEU A 601 -0.59 -4.89 13.47
C LEU A 601 -0.75 -3.53 14.18
N LEU A 602 -1.48 -2.59 13.59
CA LEU A 602 -1.77 -1.28 14.17
C LEU A 602 -3.07 -1.25 14.99
N GLY A 603 -3.64 -2.42 15.29
CA GLY A 603 -4.81 -2.52 16.15
C GLY A 603 -6.09 -1.98 15.53
N SER A 604 -6.28 -2.12 14.22
CA SER A 604 -7.49 -1.62 13.54
C SER A 604 -8.77 -2.33 13.98
N VAL A 605 -8.69 -3.61 14.32
CA VAL A 605 -9.80 -4.47 14.72
C VAL A 605 -9.86 -4.65 16.23
N GLU A 606 -8.74 -5.02 16.84
CA GLU A 606 -8.57 -5.25 18.28
C GLU A 606 -7.29 -4.59 18.77
N VAL A 607 -7.22 -4.34 20.07
CA VAL A 607 -6.01 -3.75 20.69
C VAL A 607 -4.85 -4.71 20.52
N LYS A 608 -3.73 -4.23 19.99
CA LYS A 608 -2.47 -4.96 19.87
C LYS A 608 -1.50 -4.54 20.95
N LYS A 609 -0.83 -5.53 21.56
CA LYS A 609 0.15 -5.33 22.64
C LYS A 609 1.53 -5.80 22.21
N TYR A 610 2.49 -4.90 22.20
CA TYR A 610 3.88 -5.19 21.84
C TYR A 610 4.78 -4.99 23.05
N LEU A 611 5.68 -5.95 23.24
CA LEU A 611 6.75 -5.86 24.24
C LEU A 611 8.03 -5.36 23.59
N ILE A 612 8.58 -4.26 24.07
CA ILE A 612 9.84 -3.69 23.61
C ILE A 612 10.90 -3.96 24.70
N LEU A 613 11.95 -4.68 24.34
CA LEU A 613 13.06 -5.02 25.23
C LEU A 613 14.22 -4.05 25.00
N PHE A 614 14.59 -3.28 26.00
CA PHE A 614 15.77 -2.44 25.93
C PHE A 614 17.00 -3.22 26.38
N GLN A 615 17.87 -3.57 25.43
CA GLN A 615 19.02 -4.44 25.60
C GLN A 615 20.31 -3.63 25.69
N ASN A 616 21.08 -3.86 26.75
CA ASN A 616 22.38 -3.24 26.93
C ASN A 616 23.48 -4.11 26.32
N SER A 617 23.97 -3.77 25.13
CA SER A 617 25.01 -4.50 24.42
C SER A 617 26.41 -4.44 25.10
N ASN A 618 26.60 -3.53 26.05
CA ASN A 618 27.83 -3.49 26.85
C ASN A 618 27.91 -4.59 27.93
N GLU A 619 26.78 -5.25 28.18
CA GLU A 619 26.65 -6.52 28.89
C GLU A 619 26.00 -7.52 27.93
N MET A 620 26.81 -8.06 27.01
CA MET A 620 26.32 -8.84 25.89
C MET A 620 25.48 -10.06 26.33
N ARG A 621 24.35 -10.28 25.63
CA ARG A 621 23.57 -11.52 25.66
C ARG A 621 23.36 -11.97 24.21
N PRO A 622 22.99 -13.22 23.98
CA PRO A 622 22.86 -13.77 22.62
C PRO A 622 22.07 -12.95 21.62
N THR A 623 20.99 -12.30 22.05
CA THR A 623 20.10 -11.54 21.15
C THR A 623 20.27 -10.03 21.23
N GLY A 624 21.40 -9.51 21.74
CA GLY A 624 21.70 -8.09 21.68
C GLY A 624 22.22 -7.45 22.96
N GLY A 625 21.94 -8.03 24.12
CA GLY A 625 22.46 -7.54 25.40
C GLY A 625 21.56 -7.81 26.59
N PHE A 626 21.98 -7.46 27.78
CA PHE A 626 21.23 -7.59 29.02
C PHE A 626 19.93 -6.77 28.96
N ILE A 627 18.80 -7.38 29.32
CA ILE A 627 17.51 -6.69 29.36
C ILE A 627 17.44 -5.90 30.65
N GLY A 628 17.67 -4.59 30.56
CA GLY A 628 17.66 -3.71 31.75
C GLY A 628 16.30 -3.08 32.02
N SER A 629 15.51 -2.91 30.99
CA SER A 629 14.18 -2.30 31.04
C SER A 629 13.34 -2.82 29.87
N TYR A 630 12.05 -2.62 29.96
CA TYR A 630 11.13 -2.97 28.90
C TYR A 630 10.04 -1.91 28.74
N ALA A 631 9.33 -1.93 27.62
CA ALA A 631 8.11 -1.16 27.45
C ALA A 631 6.98 -2.04 26.92
N VAL A 632 5.77 -1.73 27.33
CA VAL A 632 4.54 -2.27 26.75
C VAL A 632 3.88 -1.17 25.93
N LEU A 633 3.80 -1.41 24.62
CA LEU A 633 3.13 -0.53 23.67
C LEU A 633 1.76 -1.12 23.32
N GLU A 634 0.70 -0.37 23.57
CA GLU A 634 -0.64 -0.75 23.12
C GLU A 634 -1.05 0.14 21.94
N LEU A 635 -1.51 -0.52 20.87
CA LEU A 635 -2.04 0.15 19.68
C LEU A 635 -3.54 -0.14 19.53
N GLU A 636 -4.32 0.88 19.25
CA GLU A 636 -5.77 0.80 19.02
C GLU A 636 -6.18 1.72 17.86
N LYS A 637 -6.80 1.16 16.81
CA LYS A 637 -7.26 1.92 15.63
C LYS A 637 -6.17 2.76 14.95
N GLY A 638 -4.96 2.23 14.91
CA GLY A 638 -3.79 2.90 14.33
C GLY A 638 -3.11 3.93 15.21
N LYS A 639 -3.53 4.06 16.48
CA LYS A 639 -3.01 5.05 17.44
C LYS A 639 -2.28 4.37 18.58
N ILE A 640 -1.32 5.08 19.15
CA ILE A 640 -0.75 4.68 20.44
C ILE A 640 -1.80 4.92 21.51
N LYS A 641 -2.32 3.83 22.09
CA LYS A 641 -3.25 3.85 23.21
C LYS A 641 -2.50 4.09 24.52
N SER A 642 -1.42 3.36 24.73
CA SER A 642 -0.53 3.52 25.87
C SER A 642 0.88 3.07 25.54
N LEU A 643 1.87 3.68 26.20
CA LEU A 643 3.25 3.25 26.24
C LEU A 643 3.71 3.30 27.70
N THR A 644 3.94 2.14 28.30
CA THR A 644 4.40 2.02 29.68
C THR A 644 5.82 1.49 29.68
N ILE A 645 6.77 2.25 30.23
CA ILE A 645 8.17 1.84 30.36
C ILE A 645 8.39 1.45 31.83
N ASP A 646 9.07 0.31 32.06
CA ASP A 646 9.34 -0.17 33.40
C ASP A 646 10.71 -0.86 33.51
N ASP A 647 11.18 -1.00 34.74
CA ASP A 647 12.41 -1.74 35.07
C ASP A 647 12.14 -3.24 35.07
N VAL A 648 13.04 -4.04 34.47
CA VAL A 648 12.91 -5.49 34.42
C VAL A 648 12.88 -6.16 35.78
N TYR A 649 13.48 -5.54 36.80
CA TYR A 649 13.49 -6.07 38.15
C TYR A 649 12.11 -6.06 38.83
N ASN A 650 11.17 -5.23 38.35
CA ASN A 650 9.80 -5.23 38.86
C ASN A 650 9.06 -6.53 38.52
N PRO A 651 8.92 -6.98 37.26
CA PRO A 651 8.32 -8.26 36.93
C PRO A 651 9.16 -9.44 37.48
N ASP A 652 10.49 -9.37 37.49
CA ASP A 652 11.34 -10.39 38.04
C ASP A 652 11.07 -10.57 39.57
N GLY A 653 10.93 -9.49 40.32
CA GLY A 653 10.54 -9.53 41.72
C GLY A 653 9.13 -10.10 41.95
N GLN A 654 8.21 -9.88 40.99
CA GLN A 654 6.88 -10.49 41.06
C GLN A 654 6.92 -12.01 40.83
N LEU A 655 7.85 -12.51 40.00
CA LEU A 655 8.10 -13.95 39.87
C LEU A 655 8.47 -14.56 41.24
N ASP A 656 9.28 -13.85 42.04
CA ASP A 656 9.66 -14.28 43.38
C ASP A 656 8.49 -14.24 44.36
N VAL A 657 7.80 -13.10 44.44
CA VAL A 657 6.66 -12.90 45.34
C VAL A 657 5.54 -13.92 45.10
N ARG A 658 5.23 -14.20 43.83
CA ARG A 658 4.20 -15.18 43.45
C ARG A 658 4.71 -16.61 43.42
N ASN A 659 5.97 -16.84 43.75
CA ASN A 659 6.63 -18.15 43.74
C ASN A 659 6.52 -18.90 42.40
N ILE A 660 6.59 -18.14 41.28
CA ILE A 660 6.61 -18.72 39.94
C ILE A 660 8.03 -19.24 39.67
N LYS A 661 8.17 -20.54 39.50
CA LYS A 661 9.46 -21.20 39.30
C LYS A 661 9.55 -21.71 37.88
N VAL A 662 10.49 -21.16 37.12
CA VAL A 662 10.94 -21.66 35.82
C VAL A 662 12.44 -21.92 35.96
N ALA A 663 12.90 -23.13 35.66
CA ALA A 663 14.31 -23.47 35.74
C ALA A 663 15.11 -22.65 34.69
N PRO A 664 16.20 -22.01 35.09
CA PRO A 664 17.06 -21.31 34.13
C PRO A 664 17.89 -22.31 33.32
N PRO A 665 18.43 -21.88 32.17
CA PRO A 665 19.50 -22.60 31.50
C PRO A 665 20.68 -22.83 32.46
N LYS A 666 21.31 -23.99 32.32
CA LYS A 666 22.40 -24.39 33.26
C LYS A 666 23.51 -23.37 33.38
N GLN A 667 23.85 -22.71 32.27
CA GLN A 667 24.91 -21.70 32.24
C GLN A 667 24.54 -20.47 33.09
N ILE A 668 23.28 -20.05 33.07
CA ILE A 668 22.79 -18.95 33.91
C ILE A 668 22.84 -19.37 35.39
N GLU A 669 22.42 -20.61 35.71
CA GLU A 669 22.53 -21.16 37.09
C GLU A 669 23.98 -21.23 37.54
N ASP A 670 24.89 -21.77 36.71
CA ASP A 670 26.29 -22.00 37.06
C ASP A 670 27.09 -20.70 37.23
N PHE A 671 26.89 -19.71 36.38
CA PHE A 671 27.68 -18.46 36.37
C PHE A 671 27.03 -17.33 37.17
N LEU A 672 25.72 -17.12 37.02
CA LEU A 672 24.99 -16.03 37.69
C LEU A 672 24.41 -16.45 39.04
N LYS A 673 24.45 -17.75 39.35
CA LYS A 673 23.90 -18.35 40.60
C LYS A 673 22.38 -18.10 40.73
N GLU A 674 21.67 -17.93 39.59
CA GLU A 674 20.24 -17.75 39.59
C GLU A 674 19.52 -19.11 39.64
N THR A 675 18.60 -19.24 40.58
CA THR A 675 17.79 -20.47 40.73
C THR A 675 16.47 -20.43 39.99
N ARG A 676 16.19 -19.32 39.31
CA ARG A 676 15.00 -19.09 38.46
C ARG A 676 15.39 -18.45 37.18
N PHE A 677 14.61 -18.70 36.13
CA PHE A 677 14.78 -18.03 34.89
C PHE A 677 14.06 -16.69 34.94
N TYR A 678 14.78 -15.62 35.06
CA TYR A 678 14.29 -14.26 35.13
C TYR A 678 14.22 -13.62 33.74
N ILE A 679 13.30 -12.67 33.57
CA ILE A 679 13.07 -11.96 32.32
C ILE A 679 14.34 -11.26 31.86
N ARG A 680 15.11 -10.67 32.77
CA ARG A 680 16.37 -9.98 32.49
C ARG A 680 17.41 -10.80 31.73
N ASN A 681 17.34 -12.12 31.81
CA ASN A 681 18.24 -13.09 31.16
C ASN A 681 17.51 -14.06 30.21
N ALA A 682 16.21 -13.84 29.95
CA ALA A 682 15.40 -14.77 29.15
C ALA A 682 15.67 -14.67 27.64
N ASN A 683 16.50 -13.72 27.23
CA ASN A 683 17.05 -13.64 25.88
C ASN A 683 18.35 -14.47 25.72
N TRP A 684 18.39 -15.65 26.37
CA TRP A 684 19.52 -16.58 26.36
C TRP A 684 19.66 -17.40 25.08
N ASN A 685 18.54 -17.73 24.44
CA ASN A 685 18.58 -18.48 23.18
C ASN A 685 19.07 -17.57 22.05
N PRO A 686 20.05 -17.97 21.21
CA PRO A 686 20.52 -17.15 20.11
C PRO A 686 19.51 -16.97 18.97
N ASP A 687 18.46 -17.78 18.94
CA ASP A 687 17.28 -17.63 18.09
C ASP A 687 16.30 -16.66 18.77
N PHE A 688 16.26 -15.42 18.31
CA PHE A 688 15.43 -14.39 18.94
C PHE A 688 13.93 -14.74 19.00
N PRO A 689 13.30 -15.35 17.97
CA PRO A 689 11.93 -15.85 18.09
C PRO A 689 11.72 -16.78 19.30
N ARG A 690 12.69 -17.64 19.59
CA ARG A 690 12.63 -18.54 20.75
C ARG A 690 12.78 -17.78 22.06
N SER A 691 13.71 -16.85 22.13
CA SER A 691 13.87 -15.96 23.28
C SER A 691 12.62 -15.11 23.52
N ALA A 692 12.01 -14.58 22.47
CA ALA A 692 10.75 -13.84 22.53
C ALA A 692 9.62 -14.69 23.10
N GLN A 693 9.52 -15.96 22.69
CA GLN A 693 8.53 -16.91 23.23
C GLN A 693 8.78 -17.23 24.72
N ASP A 694 10.03 -17.39 25.12
CA ASP A 694 10.38 -17.65 26.54
C ASP A 694 10.01 -16.43 27.40
N ILE A 695 10.24 -15.22 26.93
CA ILE A 695 9.89 -13.97 27.61
C ILE A 695 8.38 -13.79 27.69
N ASP A 696 7.66 -13.98 26.58
CA ASP A 696 6.20 -13.91 26.54
C ASP A 696 5.56 -14.90 27.53
N ASN A 697 6.07 -16.13 27.60
CA ASN A 697 5.62 -17.14 28.56
C ASN A 697 5.85 -16.73 30.01
N LEU A 698 6.94 -16.04 30.33
CA LEU A 698 7.19 -15.52 31.67
C LEU A 698 6.19 -14.42 32.03
N PHE A 699 5.93 -13.49 31.15
CA PHE A 699 4.90 -12.44 31.33
C PHE A 699 3.50 -13.03 31.40
N TYR A 700 3.17 -14.03 30.58
CA TYR A 700 1.89 -14.72 30.65
C TYR A 700 1.66 -15.35 32.04
N ARG A 701 2.69 -15.99 32.62
CA ARG A 701 2.61 -16.55 34.00
C ARG A 701 2.40 -15.47 35.06
N LEU A 702 2.86 -14.25 34.80
CA LEU A 702 2.67 -13.10 35.68
C LEU A 702 1.26 -12.47 35.52
N ASN A 703 0.83 -12.21 34.29
CA ASN A 703 -0.30 -11.31 34.04
C ASN A 703 -1.50 -12.02 33.41
N GLY A 704 -1.30 -13.22 32.84
CA GLY A 704 -2.35 -13.95 32.10
C GLY A 704 -2.61 -13.48 30.69
N ASP A 705 -1.82 -12.51 30.17
CA ASP A 705 -1.94 -11.97 28.81
C ASP A 705 -0.69 -12.32 27.99
N HIS A 706 -0.88 -12.58 26.70
CA HIS A 706 0.17 -12.72 25.72
C HIS A 706 0.37 -11.40 24.98
N PHE A 707 1.57 -11.23 24.38
CA PHE A 707 1.86 -10.14 23.48
C PHE A 707 1.58 -10.56 22.04
N ASP A 708 1.30 -9.59 21.15
CA ASP A 708 1.19 -9.81 19.71
C ASP A 708 2.58 -9.85 19.03
N GLY A 709 3.59 -9.30 19.68
CA GLY A 709 4.97 -9.35 19.21
C GLY A 709 5.97 -8.81 20.23
N VAL A 710 7.23 -9.13 20.00
CA VAL A 710 8.37 -8.70 20.82
C VAL A 710 9.39 -7.99 19.94
N LEU A 711 9.83 -6.81 20.38
CA LEU A 711 10.87 -6.02 19.73
C LEU A 711 12.11 -6.01 20.63
N GLY A 712 13.28 -6.34 20.08
CA GLY A 712 14.57 -6.14 20.73
C GLY A 712 15.22 -4.88 20.18
N VAL A 713 15.54 -3.92 21.04
CA VAL A 713 16.24 -2.70 20.66
C VAL A 713 17.46 -2.52 21.53
N ASP A 714 18.56 -2.13 20.92
CA ASP A 714 19.80 -1.82 21.62
C ASP A 714 20.10 -0.31 21.59
N LEU A 715 21.21 0.06 22.25
CA LEU A 715 21.62 1.45 22.35
C LEU A 715 21.95 2.07 20.99
N ALA A 716 22.51 1.28 20.06
CA ALA A 716 22.89 1.77 18.73
C ALA A 716 21.66 2.18 17.91
N PHE A 717 20.55 1.47 18.06
CA PHE A 717 19.26 1.88 17.45
C PHE A 717 18.80 3.23 17.98
N VAL A 718 18.80 3.44 19.31
CA VAL A 718 18.40 4.70 19.93
C VAL A 718 19.31 5.85 19.51
N GLN A 719 20.63 5.60 19.43
CA GLN A 719 21.60 6.56 18.90
C GLN A 719 21.31 6.93 17.44
N SER A 720 20.92 5.94 16.64
CA SER A 720 20.58 6.17 15.22
C SER A 720 19.34 7.06 15.06
N LEU A 721 18.34 6.89 15.92
CA LEU A 721 17.16 7.77 15.96
C LEU A 721 17.56 9.20 16.35
N LEU A 722 18.42 9.36 17.35
CA LEU A 722 18.92 10.68 17.79
C LEU A 722 19.73 11.40 16.68
N LYS A 723 20.44 10.67 15.82
CA LYS A 723 21.09 11.25 14.65
C LYS A 723 20.12 11.86 13.65
N VAL A 724 18.90 11.31 13.54
CA VAL A 724 17.84 11.83 12.66
C VAL A 724 17.06 12.96 13.31
N THR A 725 16.64 12.77 14.56
CA THR A 725 15.81 13.76 15.28
C THR A 725 16.64 14.98 15.71
N GLY A 726 17.92 14.77 15.95
CA GLY A 726 18.82 15.75 16.57
C GLY A 726 18.85 15.64 18.09
N PRO A 727 19.69 16.44 18.77
CA PRO A 727 19.77 16.51 20.21
C PRO A 727 18.42 16.84 20.86
N MET A 728 18.19 16.30 22.05
CA MET A 728 16.97 16.60 22.82
C MET A 728 17.31 17.10 24.22
N PHE A 729 16.57 18.10 24.68
CA PHE A 729 16.72 18.64 26.02
C PHE A 729 15.69 18.01 26.96
N LEU A 730 16.19 17.38 28.03
CA LEU A 730 15.35 16.82 29.10
C LEU A 730 15.22 17.82 30.23
N ALA A 731 14.15 18.61 30.22
CA ALA A 731 13.94 19.69 31.17
C ALA A 731 13.94 19.23 32.65
N ALA A 732 13.44 18.01 32.92
CA ALA A 732 13.40 17.42 34.26
C ALA A 732 14.81 17.18 34.87
N TYR A 733 15.81 17.03 34.02
CA TYR A 733 17.21 16.79 34.40
C TYR A 733 18.12 17.98 34.08
N ASN A 734 17.60 18.97 33.39
CA ASN A 734 18.34 20.12 32.87
C ASN A 734 19.56 19.68 32.02
N GLU A 735 19.39 18.67 31.19
CA GLU A 735 20.46 18.05 30.40
C GLU A 735 20.07 17.90 28.94
N GLU A 736 21.04 18.07 28.05
CA GLU A 736 20.92 17.77 26.63
C GLU A 736 21.45 16.36 26.36
N ILE A 737 20.60 15.55 25.69
CA ILE A 737 20.94 14.18 25.27
C ILE A 737 21.24 14.20 23.77
N THR A 738 22.40 13.73 23.41
CA THR A 738 22.88 13.57 22.04
C THR A 738 23.13 12.10 21.73
N ALA A 739 23.31 11.76 20.46
CA ALA A 739 23.73 10.40 20.07
C ALA A 739 25.06 9.98 20.73
N ASP A 740 25.98 10.92 20.97
CA ASP A 740 27.30 10.64 21.49
C ASP A 740 27.31 10.46 23.01
N ASN A 741 26.50 11.25 23.76
CA ASN A 741 26.48 11.19 25.23
C ASN A 741 25.36 10.28 25.79
N LEU A 742 24.51 9.70 24.94
CA LEU A 742 23.37 8.89 25.36
C LEU A 742 23.75 7.79 26.35
N TYR A 743 24.84 7.06 26.05
CA TYR A 743 25.29 5.96 26.88
C TYR A 743 25.71 6.46 28.27
N GLU A 744 26.58 7.45 28.32
CA GLU A 744 27.09 8.01 29.55
C GLU A 744 25.97 8.55 30.45
N LYS A 745 25.04 9.32 29.86
CA LYS A 745 23.90 9.89 30.57
C LYS A 745 22.92 8.82 31.08
N THR A 746 22.67 7.81 30.25
CA THR A 746 21.81 6.68 30.66
C THR A 746 22.45 5.92 31.83
N GLN A 747 23.76 5.65 31.78
CA GLN A 747 24.46 4.99 32.87
C GLN A 747 24.44 5.84 34.16
N PHE A 748 24.71 7.13 34.02
CA PHE A 748 24.71 8.03 35.17
C PHE A 748 23.38 8.03 35.91
N HIS A 749 22.26 8.22 35.22
CA HIS A 749 20.94 8.30 35.82
C HIS A 749 20.34 6.95 36.20
N SER A 750 20.75 5.85 35.57
CA SER A 750 20.20 4.52 35.84
C SER A 750 20.97 3.75 36.92
N GLU A 751 22.25 4.09 37.18
CA GLU A 751 23.09 3.26 38.03
C GLU A 751 23.99 4.04 39.00
N PHE A 752 24.62 5.14 38.57
CA PHE A 752 25.51 5.89 39.48
C PHE A 752 24.77 6.77 40.49
N ASN A 753 23.73 7.43 40.06
CA ASN A 753 22.91 8.29 40.91
C ASN A 753 21.65 7.58 41.43
N TYR A 754 21.67 6.23 41.41
CA TYR A 754 20.52 5.42 41.82
C TYR A 754 20.50 5.28 43.35
N LYS A 755 19.31 5.50 43.93
CA LYS A 755 19.00 5.15 45.33
C LYS A 755 18.15 3.91 45.33
N ASP A 756 18.55 2.86 46.04
CA ASP A 756 17.80 1.63 46.18
C ASP A 756 16.33 1.91 46.56
N GLY A 757 15.40 1.35 45.81
CA GLY A 757 13.97 1.54 46.01
C GLY A 757 13.42 2.86 45.47
N SER A 758 14.20 3.64 44.70
CA SER A 758 13.72 4.85 44.04
C SER A 758 13.21 4.56 42.62
N ASP A 759 12.21 5.33 42.15
CA ASP A 759 11.68 5.31 40.75
C ASP A 759 12.58 6.05 39.75
N GLN A 760 13.81 6.39 40.13
CA GLN A 760 14.67 7.31 39.38
C GLN A 760 15.04 6.78 37.98
N LYS A 761 15.47 5.52 37.88
CA LYS A 761 15.80 4.87 36.61
C LYS A 761 14.57 4.82 35.69
N ARG A 762 13.44 4.39 36.23
CA ARG A 762 12.15 4.35 35.53
C ARG A 762 11.74 5.74 35.03
N SER A 763 11.85 6.75 35.89
CA SER A 763 11.50 8.13 35.56
C SER A 763 12.38 8.69 34.44
N PHE A 764 13.71 8.46 34.49
CA PHE A 764 14.63 8.92 33.44
C PHE A 764 14.32 8.27 32.09
N LEU A 765 14.22 6.94 32.05
CA LEU A 765 13.96 6.21 30.81
C LEU A 765 12.58 6.53 30.23
N THR A 766 11.57 6.74 31.07
CA THR A 766 10.21 7.14 30.65
C THR A 766 10.23 8.53 30.01
N ILE A 767 10.93 9.50 30.63
CA ILE A 767 11.03 10.86 30.08
C ILE A 767 11.84 10.86 28.79
N LEU A 768 12.97 10.13 28.75
CA LEU A 768 13.80 9.98 27.56
C LEU A 768 13.00 9.35 26.40
N GLY A 769 12.32 8.23 26.65
CA GLY A 769 11.53 7.52 25.65
C GLY A 769 10.35 8.35 25.13
N SER A 770 9.62 9.01 26.02
CA SER A 770 8.52 9.91 25.65
C SER A 770 9.00 11.08 24.80
N LYS A 771 10.14 11.69 25.19
CA LYS A 771 10.73 12.82 24.45
C LYS A 771 11.29 12.38 23.10
N LEU A 772 11.87 11.20 23.01
CA LEU A 772 12.33 10.64 21.75
C LEU A 772 11.17 10.41 20.78
N LEU A 773 10.07 9.81 21.25
CA LEU A 773 8.86 9.62 20.46
C LEU A 773 8.27 10.96 20.00
N GLU A 774 8.16 11.95 20.90
CA GLU A 774 7.73 13.29 20.54
C GLU A 774 8.60 13.87 19.42
N SER A 775 9.93 13.74 19.53
CA SER A 775 10.89 14.24 18.55
C SER A 775 10.76 13.51 17.21
N VAL A 776 10.53 12.20 17.23
CA VAL A 776 10.26 11.40 16.01
C VAL A 776 8.97 11.84 15.34
N PHE A 777 7.87 12.04 16.08
CA PHE A 777 6.60 12.50 15.52
C PHE A 777 6.61 13.96 15.05
N ALA A 778 7.55 14.75 15.55
CA ALA A 778 7.76 16.14 15.11
C ALA A 778 8.62 16.25 13.84
N LEU A 779 9.14 15.14 13.31
CA LEU A 779 9.96 15.16 12.10
C LEU A 779 9.20 15.73 10.91
N SER A 780 9.89 16.56 10.15
CA SER A 780 9.38 17.06 8.88
C SER A 780 9.36 15.96 7.81
N LYS A 781 8.55 16.11 6.76
CA LYS A 781 8.45 15.12 5.67
C LYS A 781 9.79 14.84 5.00
N GLU A 782 10.66 15.85 4.89
CA GLU A 782 11.98 15.72 4.29
C GLU A 782 12.88 14.76 5.08
N LYS A 783 12.73 14.71 6.42
CA LYS A 783 13.49 13.80 7.29
C LYS A 783 12.91 12.40 7.41
N MET A 784 11.72 12.15 6.88
CA MET A 784 11.10 10.83 6.91
C MET A 784 11.92 9.78 6.14
N SER A 785 12.51 10.17 5.02
CA SER A 785 13.43 9.30 4.27
C SER A 785 14.61 8.85 5.12
N ASP A 786 15.19 9.77 5.90
CA ASP A 786 16.33 9.48 6.79
C ASP A 786 15.90 8.54 7.91
N LEU A 787 14.70 8.75 8.48
CA LEU A 787 14.13 7.88 9.51
C LEU A 787 13.98 6.44 8.98
N PHE A 788 13.29 6.26 7.84
CA PHE A 788 13.09 4.93 7.27
C PHE A 788 14.39 4.26 6.85
N SER A 789 15.34 5.02 6.29
CA SER A 789 16.68 4.51 5.95
C SER A 789 17.42 4.03 7.18
N ASN A 790 17.38 4.78 8.29
CA ASN A 790 17.98 4.38 9.56
C ASN A 790 17.31 3.17 10.20
N MET A 791 15.98 3.09 10.15
CA MET A 791 15.24 1.91 10.64
C MET A 791 15.63 0.66 9.84
N HIS A 792 15.60 0.74 8.51
CA HIS A 792 16.01 -0.36 7.64
C HIS A 792 17.47 -0.78 7.86
N LYS A 793 18.36 0.19 8.02
CA LYS A 793 19.77 -0.07 8.38
C LYS A 793 19.85 -0.80 9.73
N SER A 794 19.12 -0.34 10.75
CA SER A 794 19.15 -0.94 12.09
C SER A 794 18.58 -2.37 12.10
N LEU A 795 17.57 -2.67 11.26
CA LEU A 795 17.07 -4.02 11.05
C LEU A 795 18.13 -4.92 10.41
N ASN A 796 18.81 -4.45 9.35
CA ASN A 796 19.86 -5.22 8.67
C ASN A 796 21.10 -5.41 9.55
N GLU A 797 21.44 -4.42 10.36
CA GLU A 797 22.57 -4.48 11.33
C GLU A 797 22.17 -5.19 12.64
N LYS A 798 20.89 -5.62 12.77
CA LYS A 798 20.36 -6.31 13.95
C LYS A 798 20.47 -5.51 15.25
N HIS A 799 20.34 -4.19 15.16
CA HIS A 799 20.17 -3.28 16.28
C HIS A 799 18.69 -3.10 16.66
N LEU A 800 17.80 -3.45 15.73
CA LEU A 800 16.38 -3.60 15.90
C LEU A 800 15.99 -5.00 15.43
N LEU A 801 15.37 -5.79 16.30
CA LEU A 801 14.80 -7.09 16.01
C LEU A 801 13.29 -7.02 16.20
N VAL A 802 12.54 -7.69 15.35
CA VAL A 802 11.07 -7.70 15.42
C VAL A 802 10.56 -9.14 15.25
N HIS A 803 9.95 -9.69 16.29
CA HIS A 803 9.25 -10.97 16.20
C HIS A 803 7.76 -10.76 16.45
N LEU A 804 6.91 -11.32 15.56
CA LEU A 804 5.46 -11.24 15.64
C LEU A 804 4.88 -12.63 15.86
N PHE A 805 3.98 -12.75 16.81
CA PHE A 805 3.23 -13.97 17.05
C PHE A 805 1.99 -14.01 16.15
N ASN A 806 1.75 -15.15 15.48
CA ASN A 806 0.54 -15.43 14.70
C ASN A 806 0.20 -14.37 13.61
N SER A 807 1.20 -13.68 13.09
CA SER A 807 1.02 -12.70 12.03
C SER A 807 1.58 -13.21 10.70
N PRO A 808 0.85 -13.04 9.58
CA PRO A 808 1.39 -13.33 8.24
C PRO A 808 2.66 -12.52 7.93
N PHE A 809 2.80 -11.34 8.52
CA PHE A 809 3.99 -10.49 8.34
C PHE A 809 5.26 -11.05 8.99
N ALA A 810 5.14 -12.03 9.89
CA ALA A 810 6.30 -12.71 10.48
C ALA A 810 7.20 -13.36 9.42
N ALA A 811 6.61 -13.92 8.35
CA ALA A 811 7.39 -14.49 7.24
C ALA A 811 8.23 -13.42 6.50
N VAL A 812 7.71 -12.21 6.37
CA VAL A 812 8.42 -11.08 5.78
C VAL A 812 9.64 -10.70 6.63
N LEU A 813 9.46 -10.62 7.95
CA LEU A 813 10.55 -10.31 8.88
C LEU A 813 11.63 -11.39 8.85
N SER A 814 11.23 -12.65 8.81
CA SER A 814 12.16 -13.78 8.73
C SER A 814 12.92 -13.82 7.40
N ASN A 815 12.26 -13.57 6.27
CA ASN A 815 12.91 -13.50 4.95
C ASN A 815 13.93 -12.35 4.86
N GLY A 816 13.68 -11.25 5.57
CA GLY A 816 14.62 -10.13 5.71
C GLY A 816 15.71 -10.37 6.75
N ASN A 817 15.69 -11.47 7.49
CA ASN A 817 16.54 -11.74 8.67
C ASN A 817 16.40 -10.66 9.77
N TRP A 818 15.23 -10.00 9.84
CA TRP A 818 14.94 -8.91 10.79
C TRP A 818 14.34 -9.40 12.10
N ASP A 819 13.93 -10.66 12.13
CA ASP A 819 13.44 -11.33 13.35
C ASP A 819 14.53 -11.95 14.21
N GLY A 820 15.80 -11.89 13.78
CA GLY A 820 16.94 -12.45 14.50
C GLY A 820 16.90 -13.98 14.63
N SER A 821 16.17 -14.67 13.78
CA SER A 821 16.12 -16.13 13.75
C SER A 821 17.44 -16.74 13.28
N LEU A 822 17.64 -18.02 13.58
CA LEU A 822 18.73 -18.80 13.00
C LEU A 822 18.42 -19.07 11.52
N VAL A 823 19.22 -18.48 10.63
CA VAL A 823 18.98 -18.51 9.17
C VAL A 823 19.26 -19.91 8.65
N LYS A 824 18.28 -20.53 7.96
CA LYS A 824 18.49 -21.78 7.22
C LYS A 824 19.25 -21.51 5.94
N THR A 825 20.37 -22.19 5.73
CA THR A 825 21.20 -22.03 4.55
C THR A 825 21.60 -23.38 3.96
N GLU A 826 21.84 -23.39 2.66
CA GLU A 826 22.51 -24.47 1.94
C GLU A 826 24.02 -24.17 1.96
N GLY A 827 24.84 -25.16 2.29
CA GLY A 827 26.29 -24.98 2.39
C GLY A 827 26.75 -24.81 3.82
N ASP A 828 27.87 -24.11 4.01
CA ASP A 828 28.46 -23.90 5.32
C ASP A 828 27.79 -22.75 6.09
N TYR A 829 27.82 -22.85 7.40
CA TYR A 829 27.23 -21.89 8.30
C TYR A 829 28.15 -21.58 9.47
N LEU A 830 28.29 -20.31 9.78
CA LEU A 830 29.02 -19.84 10.95
C LEU A 830 28.22 -18.76 11.68
N TYR A 831 28.05 -18.95 12.99
CA TYR A 831 27.48 -17.95 13.87
C TYR A 831 28.22 -17.98 15.22
N ILE A 832 28.89 -16.89 15.57
CA ILE A 832 29.63 -16.75 16.82
C ILE A 832 28.77 -15.94 17.78
N VAL A 833 28.45 -16.53 18.92
CA VAL A 833 27.57 -15.96 19.93
C VAL A 833 28.31 -15.80 21.25
N ASN A 834 28.46 -14.56 21.67
CA ASN A 834 29.09 -14.20 22.95
C ASN A 834 28.01 -13.88 23.99
N ALA A 835 28.21 -14.31 25.23
CA ALA A 835 27.39 -13.96 26.37
C ALA A 835 28.27 -13.59 27.56
N ASN A 836 28.22 -12.34 28.00
CA ASN A 836 28.89 -11.86 29.16
C ASN A 836 28.17 -12.33 30.45
N LEU A 837 28.76 -13.20 31.19
CA LEU A 837 28.24 -13.74 32.45
C LEU A 837 28.99 -13.23 33.68
N GLY A 838 29.78 -12.17 33.52
CA GLY A 838 30.54 -11.54 34.62
C GLY A 838 29.75 -10.53 35.44
N GLY A 839 28.54 -10.17 35.02
CA GLY A 839 27.75 -9.11 35.68
C GLY A 839 28.37 -7.72 35.59
N THR A 840 29.27 -7.51 34.63
CA THR A 840 29.96 -6.26 34.35
C THR A 840 29.67 -5.78 32.94
N LYS A 841 29.90 -4.49 32.66
CA LYS A 841 29.76 -3.90 31.32
C LYS A 841 31.06 -3.93 30.52
N SER A 842 31.85 -4.96 30.75
CA SER A 842 33.20 -5.10 30.18
C SER A 842 33.22 -5.19 28.64
N ASN A 843 32.10 -5.55 27.98
CA ASN A 843 32.02 -5.50 26.49
C ASN A 843 32.33 -4.12 25.91
N TYR A 844 32.10 -3.03 26.66
CA TYR A 844 32.49 -1.68 26.23
C TYR A 844 34.01 -1.55 26.00
N PHE A 845 34.81 -2.33 26.72
CA PHE A 845 36.26 -2.29 26.70
C PHE A 845 36.90 -3.44 25.91
N VAL A 846 36.10 -4.40 25.42
CA VAL A 846 36.59 -5.59 24.73
C VAL A 846 36.43 -5.45 23.22
N GLU A 847 37.56 -5.52 22.50
CA GLU A 847 37.59 -5.62 21.03
C GLU A 847 37.63 -7.09 20.63
N ASN A 848 36.79 -7.46 19.65
CA ASN A 848 36.74 -8.81 19.10
C ASN A 848 37.28 -8.84 17.67
N LYS A 849 38.12 -9.84 17.39
CA LYS A 849 38.57 -10.16 16.04
C LYS A 849 38.29 -11.62 15.75
N MET A 850 37.63 -11.83 14.62
CA MET A 850 37.16 -13.16 14.22
C MET A 850 37.78 -13.54 12.90
N LYS A 851 38.37 -14.72 12.82
CA LYS A 851 38.89 -15.29 11.57
C LYS A 851 38.25 -16.66 11.35
N TYR A 852 37.81 -16.93 10.15
CA TYR A 852 37.35 -18.25 9.71
C TYR A 852 38.16 -18.67 8.50
N GLU A 853 38.93 -19.75 8.66
CA GLU A 853 39.74 -20.32 7.61
C GLU A 853 39.26 -21.71 7.24
N VAL A 854 38.96 -21.92 5.95
CA VAL A 854 38.52 -23.20 5.41
C VAL A 854 39.61 -23.76 4.50
N SER A 855 40.04 -25.00 4.77
CA SER A 855 41.09 -25.68 4.02
C SER A 855 40.70 -27.11 3.65
N SER A 856 41.21 -27.59 2.55
CA SER A 856 41.00 -28.97 2.16
C SER A 856 41.97 -29.91 2.91
N LEU A 857 41.41 -30.99 3.45
CA LEU A 857 42.17 -32.06 4.09
C LEU A 857 42.54 -33.17 3.14
N THR A 858 41.76 -33.40 2.14
CA THR A 858 41.89 -34.55 1.22
C THR A 858 41.63 -34.13 -0.22
N ARG A 859 42.16 -34.93 -1.18
CA ARG A 859 41.84 -34.73 -2.60
C ARG A 859 40.35 -34.99 -2.91
N ASP A 860 39.65 -35.64 -2.01
CA ASP A 860 38.23 -35.95 -2.18
C ASP A 860 37.28 -34.83 -1.74
N GLY A 861 37.82 -33.69 -1.33
CA GLY A 861 37.09 -32.47 -1.03
C GLY A 861 36.51 -32.39 0.39
N LEU A 862 37.03 -33.20 1.35
CA LEU A 862 36.73 -33.00 2.77
C LEU A 862 37.38 -31.72 3.23
N LEU A 863 36.58 -30.82 3.79
CA LEU A 863 37.03 -29.50 4.27
C LEU A 863 37.15 -29.49 5.79
N ARG A 864 38.13 -28.73 6.26
CA ARG A 864 38.30 -28.37 7.68
C ARG A 864 38.13 -26.86 7.85
N GLY A 865 37.32 -26.48 8.86
CA GLY A 865 37.22 -25.12 9.33
C GLY A 865 38.07 -24.89 10.55
N GLU A 866 38.74 -23.76 10.62
CA GLU A 866 39.39 -23.22 11.79
C GLU A 866 38.81 -21.86 12.11
N VAL A 867 38.16 -21.73 13.27
CA VAL A 867 37.68 -20.46 13.82
C VAL A 867 38.70 -19.97 14.83
N THR A 868 39.25 -18.78 14.59
CA THR A 868 40.12 -18.06 15.52
C THR A 868 39.38 -16.83 16.05
N LEU A 869 39.24 -16.73 17.37
CA LEU A 869 38.63 -15.60 18.06
C LEU A 869 39.68 -14.94 18.95
N GLU A 870 39.93 -13.66 18.71
CA GLU A 870 40.83 -12.86 19.56
C GLU A 870 40.01 -11.83 20.32
N TYR A 871 40.18 -11.82 21.65
CA TYR A 871 39.57 -10.86 22.55
C TYR A 871 40.64 -10.00 23.19
N ILE A 872 40.52 -8.68 23.08
CA ILE A 872 41.48 -7.71 23.59
C ILE A 872 40.73 -6.83 24.58
N HIS A 873 41.09 -6.93 25.87
CA HIS A 873 40.50 -6.10 26.92
C HIS A 873 41.27 -4.80 27.06
N ASN A 874 40.76 -3.69 26.56
CA ASN A 874 41.41 -2.38 26.56
C ASN A 874 41.18 -1.56 27.86
N GLY A 875 40.42 -2.11 28.82
CA GLY A 875 40.19 -1.46 30.12
C GLY A 875 41.46 -1.39 30.96
N THR A 876 41.57 -0.39 31.81
CA THR A 876 42.72 -0.12 32.66
C THR A 876 42.48 -0.37 34.12
N GLU A 877 41.22 -0.50 34.53
CA GLU A 877 40.80 -0.65 35.91
C GLU A 877 39.79 -1.79 36.07
N ASP A 878 39.88 -2.51 37.19
CA ASP A 878 38.90 -3.56 37.53
C ASP A 878 37.65 -3.03 38.26
N ALA A 879 37.47 -1.70 38.21
CA ALA A 879 36.33 -1.06 38.85
C ALA A 879 35.10 -1.05 37.93
N TRP A 880 33.94 -1.21 38.53
CA TRP A 880 32.66 -1.10 37.81
C TRP A 880 32.54 0.30 37.18
N PRO A 881 32.02 0.46 35.92
CA PRO A 881 31.29 -0.54 35.12
C PRO A 881 32.18 -1.52 34.36
N GLY A 882 33.50 -1.34 34.37
CA GLY A 882 34.49 -2.27 33.81
C GLY A 882 34.62 -3.53 34.65
N GLY A 883 35.87 -4.07 34.65
CA GLY A 883 36.20 -5.30 35.32
C GLY A 883 36.40 -6.47 34.39
N PRO A 884 36.78 -7.63 34.90
CA PRO A 884 37.08 -8.80 34.10
C PRO A 884 35.91 -9.21 33.19
N TYR A 885 36.22 -9.66 32.02
CA TYR A 885 35.24 -10.15 31.03
C TYR A 885 35.08 -11.67 31.15
N THR A 886 33.98 -12.11 31.71
CA THR A 886 33.62 -13.55 31.77
C THR A 886 32.70 -13.85 30.63
N ASN A 887 33.20 -14.50 29.57
CA ASN A 887 32.45 -14.80 28.37
C ASN A 887 32.09 -16.27 28.25
N TYR A 888 30.86 -16.55 27.90
CA TYR A 888 30.40 -17.83 27.39
C TYR A 888 30.21 -17.70 25.88
N VAL A 889 31.08 -18.37 25.11
CA VAL A 889 31.06 -18.32 23.66
C VAL A 889 30.50 -19.61 23.08
N ARG A 890 29.63 -19.46 22.09
CA ARG A 890 29.06 -20.54 21.27
C ARG A 890 29.46 -20.32 19.82
N VAL A 891 30.03 -21.34 19.17
CA VAL A 891 30.33 -21.35 17.75
C VAL A 891 29.35 -22.34 17.10
N LEU A 892 28.34 -21.77 16.43
CA LEU A 892 27.33 -22.54 15.71
C LEU A 892 27.81 -22.83 14.31
N THR A 893 27.71 -24.09 13.90
CA THR A 893 28.13 -24.60 12.60
C THR A 893 27.06 -25.54 12.03
N GLN A 894 27.13 -25.85 10.74
CA GLN A 894 26.19 -26.73 10.10
C GLN A 894 26.11 -28.10 10.80
N ALA A 895 24.93 -28.71 10.79
CA ALA A 895 24.73 -30.04 11.35
C ALA A 895 25.67 -31.07 10.74
N GLY A 896 26.21 -31.98 11.56
CA GLY A 896 27.15 -33.00 11.12
C GLY A 896 28.63 -32.58 11.11
N THR A 897 28.94 -31.31 11.40
CA THR A 897 30.29 -30.80 11.66
C THR A 897 30.88 -31.50 12.88
N LYS A 898 32.15 -31.90 12.82
CA LYS A 898 32.81 -32.66 13.87
C LYS A 898 33.98 -31.87 14.47
N LEU A 899 33.93 -31.61 15.78
CA LEU A 899 35.06 -30.98 16.47
C LEU A 899 36.30 -31.85 16.40
N THR A 900 37.45 -31.25 16.08
CA THR A 900 38.75 -31.95 15.91
C THR A 900 39.83 -31.37 16.81
N GLY A 901 39.66 -30.18 17.33
CA GLY A 901 40.61 -29.57 18.27
C GLY A 901 40.12 -28.25 18.81
N ALA A 902 40.58 -27.89 20.00
CA ALA A 902 40.36 -26.58 20.58
C ALA A 902 41.56 -26.17 21.45
N ARG A 903 41.98 -24.91 21.33
CA ARG A 903 43.17 -24.39 22.06
C ARG A 903 42.89 -22.96 22.50
N VAL A 904 43.38 -22.61 23.68
CA VAL A 904 43.30 -21.23 24.20
C VAL A 904 44.70 -20.72 24.52
N PHE A 905 44.93 -19.45 24.20
CA PHE A 905 46.16 -18.73 24.44
C PHE A 905 45.86 -17.47 25.22
N TYR A 906 46.37 -17.34 26.41
CA TYR A 906 46.39 -16.08 27.14
C TYR A 906 47.70 -15.36 26.88
N SER A 907 47.71 -14.00 26.92
CA SER A 907 48.92 -13.22 26.63
C SER A 907 50.13 -13.56 27.48
N ASP A 908 49.94 -14.08 28.67
CA ASP A 908 50.98 -14.33 29.67
C ASP A 908 51.09 -15.81 30.07
N GLU A 909 50.38 -16.70 29.41
CA GLU A 909 50.32 -18.12 29.76
C GLU A 909 50.69 -18.98 28.53
N PRO A 910 51.24 -20.19 28.76
CA PRO A 910 51.46 -21.12 27.64
C PRO A 910 50.12 -21.59 27.05
N GLU A 911 50.21 -22.03 25.81
CA GLU A 911 49.07 -22.66 25.11
C GLU A 911 48.45 -23.77 25.94
N LYS A 912 47.10 -23.75 26.03
CA LYS A 912 46.34 -24.79 26.74
C LYS A 912 45.40 -25.49 25.75
N ASP A 913 45.49 -26.81 25.72
CA ASP A 913 44.50 -27.66 25.04
C ASP A 913 43.20 -27.65 25.82
N THR A 914 42.14 -27.17 25.22
CA THR A 914 40.79 -27.08 25.79
C THR A 914 39.78 -27.97 25.09
N PHE A 915 40.27 -28.92 24.28
CA PHE A 915 39.39 -29.80 23.49
C PHE A 915 38.38 -30.55 24.35
N LYS A 916 38.79 -31.01 25.55
CA LYS A 916 37.91 -31.74 26.50
C LYS A 916 36.95 -30.82 27.23
N ASP A 917 37.20 -29.51 27.24
CA ASP A 917 36.40 -28.53 27.96
C ASP A 917 35.29 -27.95 27.04
N ILE A 918 35.29 -28.29 25.71
CA ILE A 918 34.28 -27.88 24.79
C ILE A 918 33.00 -28.72 25.00
N ILE A 919 31.91 -28.04 25.27
CA ILE A 919 30.58 -28.64 25.31
C ILE A 919 30.04 -28.68 23.89
N ILE A 920 29.57 -29.84 23.46
CA ILE A 920 28.92 -30.01 22.15
C ILE A 920 27.42 -30.12 22.38
N SER A 921 26.67 -29.18 21.82
CA SER A 921 25.22 -29.14 21.91
C SER A 921 24.57 -28.90 20.55
N LYS A 922 23.26 -28.69 20.55
CA LYS A 922 22.51 -28.27 19.36
C LYS A 922 21.68 -27.04 19.67
N GLU A 923 21.73 -26.07 18.74
CA GLU A 923 20.81 -24.94 18.71
C GLU A 923 19.99 -25.01 17.41
N GLY A 924 18.69 -25.30 17.54
CA GLY A 924 17.85 -25.56 16.39
C GLY A 924 18.38 -26.72 15.53
N ILE A 925 18.72 -26.43 14.29
CA ILE A 925 19.29 -27.40 13.34
C ILE A 925 20.83 -27.42 13.33
N TYR A 926 21.51 -26.53 14.06
CA TYR A 926 22.95 -26.35 14.04
C TYR A 926 23.66 -27.07 15.19
N ASN A 927 24.91 -27.48 14.98
CA ASN A 927 25.80 -27.88 16.06
C ASN A 927 26.36 -26.64 16.74
N SER A 928 26.51 -26.67 18.04
CA SER A 928 27.12 -25.62 18.87
C SER A 928 28.33 -26.18 19.60
N PHE A 929 29.45 -25.52 19.42
CA PHE A 929 30.68 -25.76 20.19
C PHE A 929 30.81 -24.64 21.22
N GLU A 930 30.75 -24.98 22.49
CA GLU A 930 30.57 -24.03 23.58
C GLU A 930 31.72 -24.11 24.62
N THR A 931 32.17 -22.96 25.04
CA THR A 931 33.17 -22.87 26.13
C THR A 931 33.06 -21.53 26.86
N SER A 932 33.69 -21.42 27.98
CA SER A 932 33.76 -20.18 28.75
C SER A 932 35.19 -19.83 29.08
N PHE A 933 35.46 -18.54 29.23
CA PHE A 933 36.75 -18.03 29.70
C PHE A 933 36.53 -16.75 30.50
N LYS A 934 37.56 -16.45 31.31
CA LYS A 934 37.68 -15.15 31.98
C LYS A 934 38.86 -14.42 31.43
N LEU A 935 38.68 -13.16 31.01
CA LEU A 935 39.72 -12.28 30.51
C LEU A 935 39.87 -11.10 31.48
N GLU A 936 41.04 -10.99 32.06
CA GLU A 936 41.40 -9.90 32.99
C GLU A 936 41.64 -8.60 32.23
N THR A 937 41.45 -7.50 32.92
CA THR A 937 41.63 -6.15 32.39
C THR A 937 43.04 -5.95 31.82
N GLY A 938 43.15 -5.36 30.65
CA GLY A 938 44.42 -5.14 29.96
C GLY A 938 45.04 -6.37 29.30
N LYS A 939 44.38 -7.53 29.34
CA LYS A 939 44.88 -8.79 28.77
C LYS A 939 44.29 -9.11 27.42
N LYS A 940 44.88 -10.10 26.75
CA LYS A 940 44.41 -10.66 25.48
C LYS A 940 44.23 -12.15 25.60
N LEU A 941 43.24 -12.66 24.87
CA LEU A 941 42.99 -14.07 24.73
C LEU A 941 42.75 -14.41 23.26
N LYS A 942 43.29 -15.55 22.82
CA LYS A 942 43.02 -16.14 21.52
C LYS A 942 42.46 -17.54 21.73
N LEU A 943 41.25 -17.80 21.20
CA LEU A 943 40.64 -19.12 21.19
C LEU A 943 40.61 -19.64 19.74
N VAL A 944 41.11 -20.86 19.54
CA VAL A 944 41.10 -21.53 18.23
C VAL A 944 40.30 -22.81 18.33
N ILE A 945 39.32 -22.97 17.45
CA ILE A 945 38.43 -24.13 17.36
C ILE A 945 38.54 -24.72 15.96
N ASN A 946 38.93 -26.01 15.89
CA ASN A 946 39.05 -26.74 14.64
C ASN A 946 37.96 -27.81 14.50
N PHE A 947 37.41 -27.92 13.32
CA PHE A 947 36.38 -28.91 13.05
C PHE A 947 36.39 -29.36 11.59
N ASP A 948 36.02 -30.60 11.35
CA ASP A 948 35.80 -31.10 10.00
C ASP A 948 34.35 -30.79 9.57
N LEU A 949 34.19 -30.19 8.40
CA LEU A 949 32.90 -29.79 7.88
C LEU A 949 32.06 -31.01 7.54
N SER A 950 30.75 -30.85 7.62
CA SER A 950 29.80 -31.88 7.14
C SER A 950 29.82 -32.01 5.62
N ASN A 951 29.31 -33.11 5.11
CA ASN A 951 29.18 -33.29 3.65
C ASN A 951 28.26 -32.24 3.00
N GLN A 952 27.33 -31.65 3.75
CA GLN A 952 26.44 -30.58 3.28
C GLN A 952 27.15 -29.23 3.19
N SER A 953 28.18 -29.03 4.03
CA SER A 953 29.00 -27.82 4.07
C SER A 953 30.19 -27.86 3.13
N GLY A 954 30.44 -28.98 2.46
CA GLY A 954 31.57 -29.18 1.56
C GLY A 954 31.39 -28.55 0.18
N ILE A 955 32.37 -28.78 -0.68
CA ILE A 955 32.33 -28.36 -2.07
C ILE A 955 31.23 -29.14 -2.80
N ASN A 956 30.30 -28.42 -3.42
CA ASN A 956 29.34 -29.03 -4.34
C ASN A 956 30.10 -29.51 -5.60
N ARG A 957 30.18 -30.83 -5.80
CA ARG A 957 30.96 -31.44 -6.89
C ARG A 957 30.32 -31.24 -8.27
N GLU A 958 29.00 -31.06 -8.34
CA GLU A 958 28.32 -30.81 -9.61
C GLU A 958 28.66 -29.44 -10.15
N ASN A 959 28.69 -28.44 -9.26
CA ASN A 959 28.90 -27.06 -9.62
C ASN A 959 30.30 -26.54 -9.29
N MET A 960 31.13 -27.35 -8.65
CA MET A 960 32.48 -26.93 -8.17
C MET A 960 32.44 -25.61 -7.40
N GLU A 961 31.57 -25.54 -6.38
CA GLU A 961 31.31 -24.34 -5.61
C GLU A 961 31.28 -24.62 -4.11
N TYR A 962 31.72 -23.63 -3.33
CA TYR A 962 31.59 -23.58 -1.89
C TYR A 962 30.79 -22.34 -1.50
N LYS A 963 29.86 -22.49 -0.54
CA LYS A 963 29.01 -21.43 -0.01
C LYS A 963 29.15 -21.35 1.49
N LEU A 964 29.29 -20.13 2.04
CA LEU A 964 29.27 -19.88 3.47
C LEU A 964 28.29 -18.76 3.78
N TYR A 965 27.43 -18.99 4.78
CA TYR A 965 26.66 -17.95 5.41
C TYR A 965 27.22 -17.67 6.81
N TRP A 966 27.71 -16.44 7.04
CA TRP A 966 28.22 -15.99 8.32
C TRP A 966 27.23 -15.03 8.96
N GLN A 967 26.50 -15.53 9.97
CA GLN A 967 25.47 -14.76 10.68
C GLN A 967 26.11 -13.84 11.72
N LYS A 968 25.66 -12.57 11.75
CA LYS A 968 26.08 -11.56 12.73
C LYS A 968 25.27 -11.70 14.02
N GLN A 969 25.94 -11.60 15.16
CA GLN A 969 25.27 -11.51 16.46
C GLN A 969 24.60 -10.13 16.62
N PRO A 970 23.31 -10.08 17.06
CA PRO A 970 22.67 -8.83 17.42
C PRO A 970 23.42 -8.11 18.55
N GLY A 971 23.38 -6.78 18.54
CA GLY A 971 24.02 -5.94 19.55
C GLY A 971 25.51 -5.68 19.34
N THR A 972 26.22 -6.46 18.49
CA THR A 972 27.61 -6.15 18.13
C THR A 972 27.66 -4.97 17.14
N LEU A 973 28.65 -4.10 17.27
CA LEU A 973 28.75 -2.91 16.43
C LEU A 973 29.53 -3.18 15.13
N SER A 974 30.78 -3.58 15.26
CA SER A 974 31.66 -3.69 14.11
C SER A 974 32.87 -4.58 14.43
N ASP A 975 32.61 -5.83 14.80
CA ASP A 975 33.69 -6.80 15.04
C ASP A 975 34.48 -7.02 13.77
N SER A 976 35.81 -7.10 13.88
CA SER A 976 36.66 -7.37 12.71
C SER A 976 36.50 -8.82 12.28
N MET A 977 36.30 -9.05 11.00
CA MET A 977 36.18 -10.38 10.42
C MET A 977 37.17 -10.64 9.32
N GLU A 978 37.67 -11.84 9.24
CA GLU A 978 38.51 -12.36 8.14
C GLU A 978 37.95 -13.73 7.73
N PHE A 979 37.69 -13.90 6.44
CA PHE A 979 37.37 -15.19 5.85
C PHE A 979 38.50 -15.57 4.90
N ALA A 980 39.05 -16.79 5.02
CA ALA A 980 40.03 -17.33 4.12
C ALA A 980 39.61 -18.71 3.60
N PHE A 981 39.73 -18.92 2.32
CA PHE A 981 39.44 -20.20 1.68
C PHE A 981 40.65 -20.72 0.93
N ASN A 982 41.17 -21.87 1.34
CA ASN A 982 42.29 -22.57 0.69
C ASN A 982 41.71 -23.67 -0.21
N PRO A 983 41.85 -23.53 -1.55
CA PRO A 983 41.29 -24.53 -2.47
C PRO A 983 41.98 -25.88 -2.33
N PRO A 984 41.28 -26.99 -2.68
CA PRO A 984 41.90 -28.32 -2.76
C PRO A 984 43.06 -28.33 -3.75
N PHE A 985 44.04 -29.20 -3.48
CA PHE A 985 45.17 -29.35 -4.34
C PHE A 985 44.80 -29.65 -5.80
N GLY A 986 45.32 -28.85 -6.71
CA GLY A 986 45.08 -28.97 -8.16
C GLY A 986 43.83 -28.21 -8.64
N LEU A 987 43.10 -27.53 -7.77
CA LEU A 987 42.03 -26.60 -8.12
C LEU A 987 42.46 -25.15 -7.89
N SER A 988 41.91 -24.26 -8.65
CA SER A 988 42.13 -22.81 -8.49
C SER A 988 40.78 -22.10 -8.34
N LEU A 989 40.82 -20.88 -7.79
CA LEU A 989 39.67 -20.02 -7.63
C LEU A 989 39.35 -19.31 -8.94
N ASP A 990 38.06 -19.17 -9.25
CA ASP A 990 37.63 -18.27 -10.33
C ASP A 990 37.43 -16.86 -9.82
N PRO A 991 38.30 -15.89 -10.17
CA PRO A 991 38.25 -14.53 -9.65
C PRO A 991 37.08 -13.71 -10.20
N LEU A 992 36.48 -14.12 -11.30
CA LEU A 992 35.39 -13.37 -11.96
C LEU A 992 34.03 -13.57 -11.30
N VAL A 993 33.90 -14.70 -10.59
CA VAL A 993 32.60 -15.13 -10.03
C VAL A 993 32.63 -15.21 -8.49
N SER A 994 33.83 -15.42 -7.91
CA SER A 994 34.00 -15.56 -6.44
C SER A 994 33.85 -14.24 -5.73
N SER A 995 33.22 -14.26 -4.56
CA SER A 995 33.05 -13.08 -3.67
C SER A 995 34.26 -12.78 -2.78
N VAL A 996 35.41 -13.38 -3.06
CA VAL A 996 36.67 -13.23 -2.30
C VAL A 996 37.77 -12.67 -3.20
N PHE A 997 38.73 -11.95 -2.62
CA PHE A 997 39.94 -11.51 -3.31
C PHE A 997 40.94 -12.65 -3.32
N ILE A 998 41.72 -12.78 -4.42
CA ILE A 998 42.77 -13.79 -4.53
C ILE A 998 44.09 -13.24 -4.02
N ASP A 999 44.65 -13.89 -3.00
CA ASP A 999 45.96 -13.65 -2.49
C ASP A 999 46.82 -14.92 -2.61
N GLY A 1000 47.68 -14.97 -3.63
CA GLY A 1000 48.40 -16.20 -4.01
C GLY A 1000 47.43 -17.25 -4.52
N GLU A 1001 47.35 -18.41 -3.83
CA GLU A 1001 46.38 -19.50 -4.14
C GLU A 1001 45.10 -19.42 -3.29
N LYS A 1002 45.04 -18.53 -2.32
CA LYS A 1002 43.95 -18.40 -1.38
C LYS A 1002 42.94 -17.34 -1.79
N GLY A 1003 41.65 -17.57 -1.48
CA GLY A 1003 40.66 -16.52 -1.47
C GLY A 1003 40.56 -15.90 -0.09
N VAL A 1004 40.67 -14.59 0.02
CA VAL A 1004 40.60 -13.86 1.28
C VAL A 1004 39.59 -12.73 1.21
N TYR A 1005 38.90 -12.51 2.32
CA TYR A 1005 38.03 -11.37 2.53
C TYR A 1005 38.19 -10.84 3.94
N SER A 1006 38.42 -9.55 4.10
CA SER A 1006 38.53 -8.87 5.40
C SER A 1006 37.64 -7.64 5.42
N ASP A 1007 36.83 -7.49 6.45
CA ASP A 1007 35.93 -6.36 6.66
C ASP A 1007 35.48 -6.31 8.15
N LYS A 1008 34.56 -5.43 8.44
CA LYS A 1008 33.78 -5.42 9.69
C LYS A 1008 32.45 -6.15 9.52
N LEU A 1009 32.09 -7.02 10.45
CA LEU A 1009 30.83 -7.75 10.45
C LEU A 1009 29.69 -6.86 10.97
N THR A 1010 29.24 -5.95 10.12
CA THR A 1010 28.12 -5.04 10.42
C THR A 1010 26.76 -5.64 10.08
N THR A 1011 26.71 -6.56 9.13
CA THR A 1011 25.51 -7.31 8.70
C THR A 1011 25.88 -8.75 8.46
N ASP A 1012 24.91 -9.64 8.29
CA ASP A 1012 25.15 -11.00 7.82
C ASP A 1012 25.94 -10.98 6.51
N ARG A 1013 26.81 -11.98 6.31
CA ARG A 1013 27.64 -12.10 5.10
C ARG A 1013 27.45 -13.45 4.42
N SER A 1014 27.30 -13.42 3.12
CA SER A 1014 27.28 -14.61 2.27
C SER A 1014 28.52 -14.64 1.40
N PHE A 1015 29.22 -15.76 1.37
CA PHE A 1015 30.38 -15.98 0.53
C PHE A 1015 30.11 -17.08 -0.47
N TYR A 1016 30.49 -16.81 -1.68
CA TYR A 1016 30.44 -17.74 -2.79
C TYR A 1016 31.83 -17.89 -3.38
N VAL A 1017 32.30 -19.12 -3.46
CA VAL A 1017 33.62 -19.46 -4.02
C VAL A 1017 33.44 -20.44 -5.14
N LYS A 1018 33.81 -20.07 -6.35
CA LYS A 1018 33.80 -20.92 -7.55
C LYS A 1018 35.19 -21.49 -7.78
N LEU A 1019 35.27 -22.79 -7.98
CA LEU A 1019 36.49 -23.53 -8.28
C LEU A 1019 36.54 -23.90 -9.77
N LYS A 1020 37.76 -23.99 -10.30
CA LYS A 1020 38.08 -24.42 -11.65
C LYS A 1020 39.32 -25.28 -11.74
#